data_bfb14e7d1fd78ba8176ec4f3b5e04163
#
_entry.id   bfb14e7d1fd78ba8176ec4f3b5e04163
#
_cell.length_a   1.000
_cell.length_b   1.000
_cell.length_c   1.000
_cell.angle_alpha   90.00
_cell.angle_beta   90.00
_cell.angle_gamma   90.00
#
_symmetry.space_group_name_H-M   'P 1'
#
loop_
_entity.id
_entity.type
_entity.pdbx_description
1 polymer ?
#
loop_
_entity_poly.entity_id
_entity_poly.type
_entity_poly.pdbx_seq_one_letter_code
_entity_poly.pdbx_strand_id
1 'polypeptide(L)'
;MFIENVKKLKPDAFVDPDLYLELMAIENDLDRQKHIATMRNKAKELGSTKIFDGMLSAAQRDYKKECKEIAKKEKAERIERELMPGHYGGNNASEFSLLDPSDQYDVGEWKADNNGVRRYTDRGVEWACTQPIFVSRILKNAETGNYKVEIKFLFKGRETTIYVPREAISSKAKITGLSAQGVNVTDNSAKALVQYLADVQALNENRIPEVLSTSRLGWIDNVDAAGNKEKTFLPYKADVVFDNESSVKSLFESMKSQGKAETWYKHIRELRANKDPEVLINLAASFASVLVEPCNALPFIVSLWGGTGIGKTVLLKVCTSVWADPGEGKYITDAKATTTAMEIRLNVLNSLPMTLDDMAQISRQDDEDFSQIIYRWCAGKGRDRSNKELGLNKLTSWRNCTITNGERSMVDESSQGGAINRVIDIEASGKILFDGKSGNKTTKIVEKNFGHAGKEFIDILLDMGFESINFLYNQRYEELKAAAAELGVEKEEKQLVPMALILTADRLIEEHLFKDGVLIDIHQCLGYLRNKGDVSEDERAYTYLMDVIAENRFRFEEEHDNSAQYEAKWGFWKSDNQVAIIGSRFDQIIRDGKFQAKAFLSWCKKNDLIECDERGTPKKVVKRNGKTFRAVVIRTDYYTPDEIEDTDEMDDFKQLPFR
;
A
#
# COMPACT_ATOMS: atom_id res chain seq x y z
N MET A 1 17.39 85.12 7.73
CA MET A 1 18.77 85.51 8.13
C MET A 1 19.83 85.14 7.04
N PHE A 2 19.63 84.13 6.26
CA PHE A 2 20.63 83.67 5.27
C PHE A 2 20.78 84.54 4.03
N ILE A 3 19.71 85.15 3.47
CA ILE A 3 19.72 85.91 2.19
C ILE A 3 20.49 87.24 2.30
N GLU A 4 20.46 87.92 3.47
CA GLU A 4 21.20 89.17 3.65
C GLU A 4 22.71 89.02 3.70
N ASN A 5 23.23 87.86 4.11
CA ASN A 5 24.66 87.56 4.20
C ASN A 5 25.28 87.13 2.89
N VAL A 6 24.49 86.60 1.91
CA VAL A 6 25.05 86.09 0.63
C VAL A 6 25.72 87.23 -0.15
N LYS A 7 25.32 88.47 -0.05
CA LYS A 7 25.95 89.59 -0.74
C LYS A 7 27.38 89.93 -0.24
N LYS A 8 27.73 89.47 1.02
CA LYS A 8 29.02 89.77 1.66
C LYS A 8 30.02 88.56 1.54
N LEU A 9 29.63 87.49 0.91
CA LEU A 9 30.50 86.32 0.78
C LEU A 9 31.74 86.58 -0.07
N LYS A 10 32.93 86.14 0.40
CA LYS A 10 34.20 86.14 -0.31
C LYS A 10 34.46 84.73 -0.95
N PRO A 11 35.33 84.63 -1.92
CA PRO A 11 35.62 83.37 -2.59
C PRO A 11 35.96 82.20 -1.62
N ASP A 12 36.64 82.49 -0.53
CA ASP A 12 37.10 81.49 0.46
C ASP A 12 35.93 80.86 1.26
N ALA A 13 34.80 81.57 1.35
CA ALA A 13 33.61 81.13 2.04
C ALA A 13 32.97 79.86 1.35
N PHE A 14 33.24 79.65 0.06
CA PHE A 14 32.71 78.47 -0.65
C PHE A 14 33.50 77.19 -0.42
N VAL A 15 34.58 77.24 0.36
CA VAL A 15 35.34 76.07 0.79
C VAL A 15 34.91 75.58 2.20
N ASP A 16 34.14 76.44 2.91
CA ASP A 16 33.67 76.19 4.26
C ASP A 16 32.55 75.14 4.26
N PRO A 17 32.71 74.00 4.90
CA PRO A 17 31.64 72.97 5.02
C PRO A 17 30.37 73.48 5.75
N ASP A 18 30.52 74.35 6.74
CA ASP A 18 29.40 74.84 7.58
C ASP A 18 28.36 75.54 6.74
N LEU A 19 28.78 76.28 5.66
CA LEU A 19 27.89 76.89 4.72
C LEU A 19 26.91 75.91 4.06
N TYR A 20 27.36 74.74 3.76
CA TYR A 20 26.54 73.67 3.13
C TYR A 20 25.69 72.94 4.13
N LEU A 21 26.15 72.77 5.36
CA LEU A 21 25.39 72.19 6.43
C LEU A 21 24.17 73.06 6.77
N GLU A 22 24.36 74.42 6.83
CA GLU A 22 23.25 75.39 7.01
C GLU A 22 22.26 75.34 5.84
N LEU A 23 22.74 75.12 4.59
CA LEU A 23 21.85 74.97 3.44
C LEU A 23 21.03 73.68 3.52
N MET A 24 21.63 72.60 3.98
CA MET A 24 20.94 71.28 4.12
C MET A 24 19.96 71.29 5.29
N ALA A 25 20.17 72.10 6.35
CA ALA A 25 19.30 72.26 7.51
C ALA A 25 17.99 73.00 7.19
N ILE A 26 17.82 73.63 6.01
CA ILE A 26 16.57 74.26 5.61
C ILE A 26 15.50 73.23 5.36
N GLU A 27 14.48 73.16 6.20
CA GLU A 27 13.43 72.14 6.16
C GLU A 27 12.61 72.14 4.87
N ASN A 28 12.27 73.35 4.39
CA ASN A 28 11.47 73.55 3.18
C ASN A 28 12.32 73.38 1.93
N ASP A 29 12.07 72.35 1.15
CA ASP A 29 12.85 72.03 -0.06
C ASP A 29 12.84 73.11 -1.12
N LEU A 30 11.73 73.77 -1.29
CA LEU A 30 11.56 74.92 -2.25
C LEU A 30 12.40 76.13 -1.85
N ASP A 31 12.47 76.43 -0.57
CA ASP A 31 13.30 77.50 -0.03
C ASP A 31 14.77 77.16 -0.05
N ARG A 32 15.11 75.88 0.22
CA ARG A 32 16.45 75.37 0.07
C ARG A 32 16.96 75.57 -1.36
N GLN A 33 16.13 75.22 -2.37
CA GLN A 33 16.50 75.37 -3.79
C GLN A 33 16.66 76.87 -4.18
N LYS A 34 15.87 77.79 -3.65
CA LYS A 34 16.02 79.22 -3.86
C LYS A 34 17.35 79.71 -3.30
N HIS A 35 17.73 79.33 -2.09
CA HIS A 35 18.99 79.68 -1.48
C HIS A 35 20.18 79.07 -2.26
N ILE A 36 20.11 77.84 -2.70
CA ILE A 36 21.14 77.19 -3.58
C ILE A 36 21.30 77.99 -4.89
N ALA A 37 20.21 78.41 -5.52
CA ALA A 37 20.28 79.18 -6.76
C ALA A 37 20.93 80.54 -6.53
N THR A 38 20.55 81.24 -5.41
CA THR A 38 21.10 82.56 -5.06
C THR A 38 22.61 82.41 -4.78
N MET A 39 23.05 81.41 -4.05
CA MET A 39 24.46 81.17 -3.75
C MET A 39 25.26 80.72 -4.98
N ARG A 40 24.67 79.98 -5.87
CA ARG A 40 25.29 79.62 -7.15
C ARG A 40 25.53 80.83 -8.03
N ASN A 41 24.61 81.80 -8.08
CA ASN A 41 24.76 83.04 -8.78
C ASN A 41 25.95 83.83 -8.21
N LYS A 42 26.04 83.94 -6.88
CA LYS A 42 27.13 84.64 -6.19
C LYS A 42 28.47 83.92 -6.42
N ALA A 43 28.54 82.64 -6.36
CA ALA A 43 29.72 81.83 -6.71
C ALA A 43 30.16 82.06 -8.17
N LYS A 44 29.23 82.28 -9.07
CA LYS A 44 29.52 82.59 -10.48
C LYS A 44 30.13 84.02 -10.63
N GLU A 45 29.60 85.02 -9.90
CA GLU A 45 30.19 86.36 -9.84
C GLU A 45 31.60 86.37 -9.33
N LEU A 46 31.93 85.46 -8.38
CA LEU A 46 33.24 85.37 -7.72
C LEU A 46 34.18 84.36 -8.36
N GLY A 47 33.83 83.70 -9.44
CA GLY A 47 34.65 82.72 -10.15
C GLY A 47 34.79 81.38 -9.44
N SER A 48 34.02 81.12 -8.40
CA SER A 48 34.13 79.88 -7.53
C SER A 48 33.06 78.86 -7.81
N THR A 49 32.42 78.84 -8.97
CA THR A 49 31.28 77.93 -9.31
C THR A 49 31.65 76.48 -9.22
N LYS A 50 32.83 76.05 -9.68
CA LYS A 50 33.25 74.68 -9.64
C LYS A 50 33.44 74.13 -8.19
N ILE A 51 33.95 75.01 -7.30
CA ILE A 51 34.13 74.69 -5.88
C ILE A 51 32.78 74.52 -5.20
N PHE A 52 31.86 75.50 -5.41
CA PHE A 52 30.51 75.49 -4.90
C PHE A 52 29.76 74.24 -5.34
N ASP A 53 29.71 73.94 -6.61
CA ASP A 53 29.00 72.73 -7.15
C ASP A 53 29.58 71.42 -6.62
N GLY A 54 30.90 71.34 -6.46
CA GLY A 54 31.59 70.19 -5.89
C GLY A 54 31.23 69.98 -4.43
N MET A 55 31.32 71.02 -3.61
CA MET A 55 30.98 70.94 -2.18
C MET A 55 29.49 70.76 -1.95
N LEU A 56 28.62 71.37 -2.73
CA LEU A 56 27.20 71.18 -2.70
C LEU A 56 26.81 69.71 -2.99
N SER A 57 27.46 69.12 -4.00
CA SER A 57 27.22 67.72 -4.37
C SER A 57 27.69 66.76 -3.30
N ALA A 58 28.77 67.05 -2.58
CA ALA A 58 29.23 66.26 -1.43
C ALA A 58 28.26 66.40 -0.26
N ALA A 59 27.90 67.62 0.13
CA ALA A 59 26.96 67.86 1.22
C ALA A 59 25.56 67.23 0.98
N GLN A 60 25.07 67.29 -0.26
CA GLN A 60 23.79 66.60 -0.60
C GLN A 60 23.89 65.06 -0.49
N ARG A 61 25.03 64.46 -0.80
CA ARG A 61 25.25 63.02 -0.62
C ARG A 61 25.29 62.63 0.84
N ASP A 62 26.00 63.40 1.65
CA ASP A 62 26.15 63.10 3.08
C ASP A 62 24.81 63.34 3.80
N TYR A 63 24.10 64.41 3.52
CA TYR A 63 22.74 64.65 4.04
C TYR A 63 21.76 63.53 3.67
N LYS A 64 21.79 63.05 2.42
CA LYS A 64 20.95 61.93 1.96
C LYS A 64 21.29 60.61 2.67
N LYS A 65 22.54 60.42 3.02
CA LYS A 65 23.01 59.26 3.77
C LYS A 65 22.55 59.34 5.22
N GLU A 66 22.69 60.50 5.85
CA GLU A 66 22.25 60.75 7.23
C GLU A 66 20.73 60.63 7.38
N CYS A 67 19.93 61.20 6.47
CA CYS A 67 18.49 61.04 6.46
C CYS A 67 18.07 59.59 6.32
N LYS A 68 18.81 58.79 5.52
CA LYS A 68 18.54 57.34 5.43
C LYS A 68 18.88 56.59 6.72
N GLU A 69 19.96 56.95 7.40
CA GLU A 69 20.32 56.33 8.67
C GLU A 69 19.35 56.70 9.79
N ILE A 70 18.91 57.96 9.85
CA ILE A 70 17.88 58.41 10.78
C ILE A 70 16.54 57.70 10.52
N ALA A 71 16.10 57.65 9.27
CA ALA A 71 14.86 56.94 8.90
C ALA A 71 14.94 55.42 9.20
N LYS A 72 16.13 54.87 9.05
CA LYS A 72 16.38 53.46 9.44
C LYS A 72 16.30 53.25 10.95
N LYS A 73 16.84 54.17 11.71
CA LYS A 73 16.83 54.15 13.18
C LYS A 73 15.43 54.41 13.75
N GLU A 74 14.69 55.39 13.23
CA GLU A 74 13.31 55.65 13.60
C GLU A 74 12.38 54.48 13.27
N LYS A 75 12.62 53.83 12.13
CA LYS A 75 11.89 52.65 11.71
C LYS A 75 12.21 51.48 12.64
N ALA A 76 13.47 51.28 13.04
CA ALA A 76 13.86 50.29 14.00
C ALA A 76 13.24 50.56 15.37
N GLU A 77 13.28 51.79 15.87
CA GLU A 77 12.65 52.18 17.13
C GLU A 77 11.11 52.10 17.11
N ARG A 78 10.47 52.30 15.94
CA ARG A 78 9.04 52.12 15.76
C ARG A 78 8.68 50.63 15.77
N ILE A 79 9.48 49.82 15.11
CA ILE A 79 9.36 48.38 15.11
C ILE A 79 9.55 47.87 16.54
N GLU A 80 10.52 48.43 17.28
CA GLU A 80 10.81 48.11 18.68
C GLU A 80 9.66 48.47 19.63
N ARG A 81 8.93 49.55 19.39
CA ARG A 81 7.72 49.97 20.14
C ARG A 81 6.48 49.15 19.79
N GLU A 82 6.37 48.67 18.56
CA GLU A 82 5.27 47.84 18.10
C GLU A 82 5.46 46.35 18.48
N LEU A 83 6.70 45.90 18.67
CA LEU A 83 7.07 44.65 19.34
C LEU A 83 7.01 44.91 20.85
N MET A 84 6.03 44.37 21.55
CA MET A 84 5.74 44.56 22.99
C MET A 84 6.97 44.77 23.87
N PRO A 85 6.93 45.71 24.86
CA PRO A 85 8.01 45.89 25.79
C PRO A 85 8.23 44.63 26.66
N GLY A 86 9.36 43.95 26.48
CA GLY A 86 9.77 42.82 27.29
C GLY A 86 10.47 41.67 26.58
N HIS A 87 10.52 41.66 25.26
CA HIS A 87 11.08 40.52 24.50
C HIS A 87 12.28 40.93 23.61
N TYR A 88 13.24 41.65 24.19
CA TYR A 88 14.57 41.83 23.61
C TYR A 88 15.59 41.00 24.37
N GLY A 89 15.91 39.87 23.82
CA GLY A 89 16.91 38.98 24.34
C GLY A 89 16.66 37.51 24.01
N GLY A 90 16.21 37.26 22.77
CA GLY A 90 16.43 35.94 22.20
C GLY A 90 15.36 34.86 22.34
N ASN A 91 14.22 35.10 23.01
CA ASN A 91 13.19 34.05 23.13
C ASN A 91 11.78 34.64 22.92
N ASN A 92 11.41 34.90 21.68
CA ASN A 92 10.02 35.15 21.35
C ASN A 92 9.28 33.80 21.35
N ALA A 93 8.37 33.59 22.30
CA ALA A 93 7.49 32.46 22.29
C ALA A 93 6.35 32.62 21.29
N SER A 94 5.94 31.54 20.65
CA SER A 94 4.71 31.55 19.85
C SER A 94 3.48 31.72 20.72
N GLU A 95 2.46 32.41 20.23
CA GLU A 95 1.18 32.63 20.94
C GLU A 95 0.04 31.96 20.16
N PHE A 96 0.16 30.67 19.91
CA PHE A 96 -0.88 29.93 19.22
C PHE A 96 -1.90 29.33 20.19
N SER A 97 -3.18 29.56 19.95
CA SER A 97 -4.25 28.86 20.68
C SER A 97 -4.32 27.37 20.42
N LEU A 98 -3.59 26.89 19.41
CA LEU A 98 -3.44 25.47 19.05
C LEU A 98 -2.42 24.73 19.94
N LEU A 99 -1.59 25.44 20.68
CA LEU A 99 -0.59 24.89 21.58
C LEU A 99 -1.00 25.17 23.01
N ASP A 100 -0.72 24.23 23.90
CA ASP A 100 -0.81 24.50 25.32
C ASP A 100 0.12 25.67 25.69
N PRO A 101 -0.29 26.59 26.56
CA PRO A 101 0.58 27.69 26.97
C PRO A 101 1.95 27.26 27.52
N SER A 102 2.06 26.05 28.08
CA SER A 102 3.33 25.46 28.53
C SER A 102 4.24 24.99 27.39
N ASP A 103 3.67 24.75 26.20
CA ASP A 103 4.35 24.12 25.07
C ASP A 103 4.63 25.08 23.92
N GLN A 104 4.50 26.39 24.13
CA GLN A 104 4.81 27.41 23.13
C GLN A 104 6.27 27.32 22.68
N TYR A 105 6.49 27.42 21.37
CA TYR A 105 7.83 27.33 20.77
C TYR A 105 8.58 28.66 20.80
N ASP A 106 9.90 28.60 20.86
CA ASP A 106 10.76 29.72 20.56
C ASP A 106 10.71 29.98 19.04
N VAL A 107 10.37 31.20 18.64
CA VAL A 107 10.22 31.59 17.23
C VAL A 107 11.28 32.60 16.79
N GLY A 108 12.25 32.94 17.63
CA GLY A 108 13.37 33.83 17.31
C GLY A 108 12.91 35.23 16.88
N GLU A 109 13.26 35.63 15.66
CA GLU A 109 12.88 36.94 15.08
C GLU A 109 11.43 37.01 14.60
N TRP A 110 10.68 35.92 14.64
CA TRP A 110 9.31 35.88 14.13
C TRP A 110 8.30 36.28 15.22
N LYS A 111 7.20 36.84 14.77
CA LYS A 111 5.99 36.95 15.58
C LYS A 111 4.98 35.95 15.07
N ALA A 112 4.63 34.98 15.92
CA ALA A 112 3.75 33.88 15.59
C ALA A 112 2.57 33.86 16.55
N ASP A 113 1.39 34.25 16.09
CA ASP A 113 0.14 34.35 16.85
C ASP A 113 -1.04 33.80 16.04
N ASN A 114 -2.24 33.89 16.57
CA ASN A 114 -3.45 33.42 15.88
C ASN A 114 -3.78 34.14 14.57
N ASN A 115 -3.15 35.32 14.31
CA ASN A 115 -3.28 36.04 13.05
C ASN A 115 -2.30 35.53 11.99
N GLY A 116 -1.34 34.67 12.38
CA GLY A 116 -0.36 34.11 11.49
C GLY A 116 1.08 34.38 11.89
N VAL A 117 1.98 34.15 10.96
CA VAL A 117 3.43 34.25 11.17
C VAL A 117 4.02 35.36 10.30
N ARG A 118 4.76 36.27 10.94
CA ARG A 118 5.38 37.42 10.30
C ARG A 118 6.65 37.87 11.03
N ARG A 119 7.51 38.57 10.36
CA ARG A 119 8.63 39.30 10.96
C ARG A 119 8.72 40.75 10.44
N TYR A 120 9.40 41.57 11.21
CA TYR A 120 9.64 42.95 10.86
C TYR A 120 11.04 43.09 10.26
N THR A 121 11.13 43.71 9.10
CA THR A 121 12.37 43.94 8.38
C THR A 121 12.53 45.42 8.06
N ASP A 122 13.72 45.82 7.66
CA ASP A 122 13.98 47.21 7.21
C ASP A 122 13.02 47.68 6.08
N ARG A 123 12.41 46.71 5.38
CA ARG A 123 11.49 46.97 4.25
C ARG A 123 10.02 46.95 4.63
N GLY A 124 9.70 46.65 5.90
CA GLY A 124 8.35 46.53 6.41
C GLY A 124 8.05 45.12 6.97
N VAL A 125 6.76 44.80 7.07
CA VAL A 125 6.30 43.52 7.56
C VAL A 125 6.45 42.45 6.47
N GLU A 126 7.17 41.39 6.76
CA GLU A 126 7.29 40.21 5.91
C GLU A 126 6.42 39.06 6.48
N TRP A 127 5.40 38.68 5.73
CA TRP A 127 4.52 37.59 6.12
C TRP A 127 5.08 36.24 5.63
N ALA A 128 5.23 35.28 6.55
CA ALA A 128 5.52 33.91 6.23
C ALA A 128 4.23 33.15 5.92
N CYS A 129 3.21 33.31 6.77
CA CYS A 129 1.90 32.70 6.60
C CYS A 129 0.83 33.57 7.28
N THR A 130 -0.34 33.74 6.66
CA THR A 130 -1.47 34.50 7.22
C THR A 130 -2.41 33.64 8.08
N GLN A 131 -1.95 32.49 8.51
CA GLN A 131 -2.60 31.58 9.47
C GLN A 131 -1.57 31.04 10.48
N PRO A 132 -1.99 30.65 11.69
CA PRO A 132 -1.10 29.97 12.62
C PRO A 132 -0.64 28.66 12.00
N ILE A 133 0.66 28.43 11.99
CA ILE A 133 1.28 27.22 11.41
C ILE A 133 2.59 26.90 12.15
N PHE A 134 2.80 25.62 12.46
CA PHE A 134 4.03 25.15 13.11
C PHE A 134 4.26 23.66 12.86
N VAL A 135 5.49 23.21 13.07
CA VAL A 135 5.88 21.79 13.07
C VAL A 135 5.65 21.24 14.48
N SER A 136 4.72 20.30 14.59
CA SER A 136 4.36 19.69 15.88
C SER A 136 5.20 18.45 16.22
N ARG A 137 5.58 17.67 15.21
CA ARG A 137 6.41 16.45 15.37
C ARG A 137 7.29 16.21 14.15
N ILE A 138 8.43 15.59 14.39
CA ILE A 138 9.30 15.03 13.33
C ILE A 138 9.01 13.54 13.27
N LEU A 139 8.70 13.04 12.07
CA LEU A 139 8.33 11.64 11.84
C LEU A 139 9.49 10.94 11.14
N LYS A 140 10.05 9.90 11.79
CA LYS A 140 11.05 9.03 11.18
C LYS A 140 10.39 7.76 10.72
N ASN A 141 10.35 7.55 9.40
CA ASN A 141 9.72 6.35 8.86
C ASN A 141 10.57 5.10 9.14
N ALA A 142 9.96 4.10 9.79
CA ALA A 142 10.63 2.88 10.25
C ALA A 142 11.19 2.03 9.09
N GLU A 143 10.51 2.04 7.92
CA GLU A 143 10.92 1.20 6.80
C GLU A 143 11.96 1.86 5.90
N THR A 144 11.89 3.19 5.73
CA THR A 144 12.71 3.92 4.76
C THR A 144 13.83 4.73 5.41
N GLY A 145 13.71 5.02 6.70
CA GLY A 145 14.58 5.96 7.41
C GLY A 145 14.36 7.42 7.00
N ASN A 146 13.45 7.72 6.09
CA ASN A 146 13.16 9.06 5.63
C ASN A 146 12.38 9.85 6.68
N TYR A 147 12.58 11.17 6.67
CA TYR A 147 11.91 12.07 7.57
C TYR A 147 10.72 12.75 6.91
N LYS A 148 9.59 12.76 7.61
CA LYS A 148 8.44 13.63 7.36
C LYS A 148 8.27 14.59 8.53
N VAL A 149 7.49 15.62 8.37
CA VAL A 149 7.09 16.52 9.44
C VAL A 149 5.56 16.58 9.54
N GLU A 150 5.08 16.59 10.76
CA GLU A 150 3.68 16.89 11.05
C GLU A 150 3.54 18.40 11.18
N ILE A 151 2.70 18.99 10.34
CA ILE A 151 2.42 20.42 10.36
C ILE A 151 0.99 20.59 10.84
N LYS A 152 0.81 21.40 11.88
CA LYS A 152 -0.50 21.85 12.35
C LYS A 152 -0.74 23.29 11.97
N PHE A 153 -1.96 23.59 11.55
CA PHE A 153 -2.38 24.95 11.18
C PHE A 153 -3.90 25.12 11.32
N LEU A 154 -4.35 26.39 11.35
CA LEU A 154 -5.78 26.68 11.32
C LEU A 154 -6.23 26.94 9.88
N PHE A 155 -7.19 26.14 9.42
CA PHE A 155 -7.87 26.36 8.15
C PHE A 155 -9.35 26.64 8.40
N LYS A 156 -9.81 27.85 8.04
CA LYS A 156 -11.19 28.31 8.28
C LYS A 156 -11.67 28.10 9.73
N GLY A 157 -10.79 28.36 10.69
CA GLY A 157 -11.07 28.20 12.13
C GLY A 157 -11.06 26.77 12.66
N ARG A 158 -10.64 25.79 11.85
CA ARG A 158 -10.48 24.37 12.26
C ARG A 158 -9.02 23.99 12.28
N GLU A 159 -8.63 23.29 13.33
CA GLU A 159 -7.32 22.65 13.39
C GLU A 159 -7.20 21.62 12.28
N THR A 160 -6.13 21.73 11.51
CA THR A 160 -5.81 20.84 10.41
C THR A 160 -4.39 20.33 10.58
N THR A 161 -4.20 19.05 10.38
CA THR A 161 -2.90 18.39 10.47
C THR A 161 -2.57 17.74 9.14
N ILE A 162 -1.35 17.97 8.65
CA ILE A 162 -0.83 17.34 7.44
C ILE A 162 0.54 16.71 7.70
N TYR A 163 0.83 15.65 6.96
CA TYR A 163 2.13 14.97 6.98
C TYR A 163 2.83 15.19 5.66
N VAL A 164 4.01 15.82 5.69
CA VAL A 164 4.73 16.16 4.46
C VAL A 164 6.19 15.75 4.54
N PRO A 165 6.82 15.34 3.43
CA PRO A 165 8.25 15.08 3.39
C PRO A 165 9.03 16.32 3.87
N ARG A 166 10.08 16.12 4.67
CA ARG A 166 10.90 17.25 5.19
C ARG A 166 11.45 18.12 4.07
N GLU A 167 11.73 17.57 2.90
CA GLU A 167 12.14 18.31 1.72
C GLU A 167 11.09 19.29 1.20
N ALA A 168 9.80 19.04 1.43
CA ALA A 168 8.72 19.93 0.99
C ALA A 168 8.76 21.27 1.70
N ILE A 169 9.18 21.30 2.95
CA ILE A 169 9.31 22.54 3.75
C ILE A 169 10.69 23.19 3.65
N SER A 170 11.66 22.53 3.01
CA SER A 170 13.02 23.04 2.83
C SER A 170 13.24 23.71 1.47
N SER A 171 12.26 23.70 0.59
CA SER A 171 12.34 24.20 -0.78
C SER A 171 11.23 25.21 -1.09
N LYS A 172 11.61 26.39 -1.57
CA LYS A 172 10.66 27.42 -2.03
C LYS A 172 9.70 26.87 -3.11
N ALA A 173 10.19 26.08 -4.04
CA ALA A 173 9.38 25.52 -5.12
C ALA A 173 8.41 24.42 -4.65
N LYS A 174 8.78 23.67 -3.59
CA LYS A 174 7.94 22.58 -3.08
C LYS A 174 6.93 23.06 -2.06
N ILE A 175 7.26 24.06 -1.23
CA ILE A 175 6.38 24.54 -0.15
C ILE A 175 5.09 25.17 -0.67
N THR A 176 5.11 25.76 -1.86
CA THR A 176 3.91 26.33 -2.52
C THR A 176 2.86 25.24 -2.81
N GLY A 177 3.26 23.98 -2.98
CA GLY A 177 2.36 22.84 -3.14
C GLY A 177 1.46 22.59 -1.93
N LEU A 178 1.84 23.06 -0.74
CA LEU A 178 1.02 22.92 0.48
C LEU A 178 -0.27 23.76 0.41
N SER A 179 -0.37 24.70 -0.52
CA SER A 179 -1.60 25.46 -0.77
C SER A 179 -2.77 24.53 -1.16
N ALA A 180 -2.50 23.43 -1.88
CA ALA A 180 -3.51 22.43 -2.22
C ALA A 180 -4.08 21.71 -0.97
N GLN A 181 -3.36 21.74 0.16
CA GLN A 181 -3.79 21.16 1.43
C GLN A 181 -4.34 22.20 2.41
N GLY A 182 -4.48 23.46 1.97
CA GLY A 182 -5.10 24.54 2.75
C GLY A 182 -4.12 25.46 3.48
N VAL A 183 -2.81 25.31 3.27
CA VAL A 183 -1.81 26.24 3.82
C VAL A 183 -1.80 27.54 3.01
N ASN A 184 -1.91 28.69 3.67
CA ASN A 184 -1.86 30.00 3.02
C ASN A 184 -0.42 30.39 2.65
N VAL A 185 0.07 29.82 1.57
CA VAL A 185 1.39 30.09 1.01
C VAL A 185 1.28 30.50 -0.46
N THR A 186 2.07 31.48 -0.85
CA THR A 186 2.19 31.99 -2.22
C THR A 186 3.65 32.07 -2.61
N ASP A 187 3.98 32.27 -3.88
CA ASP A 187 5.35 32.46 -4.34
C ASP A 187 6.09 33.60 -3.60
N ASN A 188 5.35 34.64 -3.21
CA ASN A 188 5.92 35.76 -2.47
C ASN A 188 6.25 35.42 -1.01
N SER A 189 5.42 34.61 -0.34
CA SER A 189 5.61 34.22 1.06
C SER A 189 6.43 32.93 1.23
N ALA A 190 6.63 32.16 0.16
CA ALA A 190 7.26 30.85 0.23
C ALA A 190 8.67 30.87 0.84
N LYS A 191 9.51 31.87 0.51
CA LYS A 191 10.84 32.02 1.09
C LYS A 191 10.79 32.28 2.60
N ALA A 192 9.88 33.16 3.02
CA ALA A 192 9.71 33.50 4.42
C ALA A 192 9.17 32.30 5.23
N LEU A 193 8.22 31.54 4.65
CA LEU A 193 7.68 30.35 5.31
C LEU A 193 8.73 29.24 5.45
N VAL A 194 9.54 28.97 4.43
CA VAL A 194 10.67 28.03 4.51
C VAL A 194 11.63 28.44 5.63
N GLN A 195 12.00 29.73 5.68
CA GLN A 195 12.92 30.23 6.70
C GLN A 195 12.31 30.09 8.11
N TYR A 196 11.07 30.50 8.31
CA TYR A 196 10.37 30.37 9.59
C TYR A 196 10.36 28.92 10.10
N LEU A 197 9.94 27.97 9.25
CA LEU A 197 9.86 26.57 9.64
C LEU A 197 11.25 25.98 9.96
N ALA A 198 12.30 26.43 9.27
CA ALA A 198 13.67 26.04 9.56
C ALA A 198 14.17 26.61 10.89
N ASP A 199 13.94 27.92 11.14
CA ASP A 199 14.34 28.59 12.37
C ASP A 199 13.66 27.96 13.60
N VAL A 200 12.35 27.74 13.53
CA VAL A 200 11.58 27.09 14.61
C VAL A 200 12.09 25.68 14.90
N GLN A 201 12.38 24.89 13.89
CA GLN A 201 12.95 23.54 14.10
C GLN A 201 14.30 23.60 14.78
N ALA A 202 15.19 24.52 14.36
CA ALA A 202 16.51 24.66 14.95
C ALA A 202 16.45 25.16 16.41
N LEU A 203 15.61 26.15 16.71
CA LEU A 203 15.45 26.71 18.04
C LEU A 203 14.80 25.74 19.04
N ASN A 204 13.99 24.81 18.54
CA ASN A 204 13.24 23.86 19.37
C ASN A 204 13.63 22.40 19.14
N GLU A 205 14.85 22.12 18.69
CA GLU A 205 15.32 20.78 18.35
C GLU A 205 15.06 19.75 19.48
N ASN A 206 15.27 20.16 20.74
CA ASN A 206 15.04 19.29 21.90
C ASN A 206 13.59 19.29 22.42
N ARG A 207 12.71 20.11 21.85
CA ARG A 207 11.30 20.25 22.26
C ARG A 207 10.32 19.65 21.27
N ILE A 208 10.64 19.67 19.99
CA ILE A 208 9.84 19.03 18.94
C ILE A 208 10.11 17.51 19.00
N PRO A 209 9.12 16.69 19.36
CA PRO A 209 9.35 15.25 19.54
C PRO A 209 9.62 14.58 18.19
N GLU A 210 10.65 13.72 18.15
CA GLU A 210 10.84 12.74 17.09
C GLU A 210 10.05 11.48 17.44
N VAL A 211 9.16 11.05 16.54
CA VAL A 211 8.35 9.85 16.72
C VAL A 211 8.51 8.90 15.54
N LEU A 212 8.41 7.62 15.80
CA LEU A 212 8.44 6.61 14.78
C LEU A 212 7.16 6.70 13.94
N SER A 213 7.29 6.59 12.64
CA SER A 213 6.16 6.55 11.73
C SER A 213 6.27 5.39 10.75
N THR A 214 5.17 5.04 10.13
CA THR A 214 5.10 4.05 9.07
C THR A 214 4.04 4.42 8.05
N SER A 215 4.27 4.00 6.80
CA SER A 215 3.29 4.08 5.72
C SER A 215 2.45 2.81 5.61
N ARG A 216 2.65 1.82 6.50
CA ARG A 216 2.05 0.49 6.46
C ARG A 216 1.30 0.18 7.74
N LEU A 217 0.39 -0.77 7.66
CA LEU A 217 -0.36 -1.34 8.77
C LEU A 217 0.22 -2.72 9.14
N GLY A 218 -0.37 -3.35 10.14
CA GLY A 218 0.07 -4.69 10.56
C GLY A 218 1.40 -4.67 11.30
N TRP A 219 2.16 -5.74 11.20
CA TRP A 219 3.46 -5.89 11.86
C TRP A 219 4.50 -4.93 11.29
N ILE A 220 5.17 -4.20 12.18
CA ILE A 220 6.30 -3.35 11.86
C ILE A 220 7.45 -3.60 12.85
N ASP A 221 8.67 -3.38 12.38
CA ASP A 221 9.84 -3.34 13.27
C ASP A 221 9.87 -2.01 14.01
N ASN A 222 10.01 -2.06 15.31
CA ASN A 222 10.21 -0.92 16.17
C ASN A 222 11.56 -1.09 16.90
N VAL A 223 12.08 0.01 17.43
CA VAL A 223 13.28 0.01 18.29
C VAL A 223 12.86 0.63 19.61
N ASP A 224 13.00 -0.12 20.68
CA ASP A 224 12.69 0.37 22.01
C ASP A 224 13.69 1.46 22.47
N ALA A 225 13.42 2.10 23.60
CA ALA A 225 14.27 3.13 24.15
C ALA A 225 15.70 2.65 24.49
N ALA A 226 15.91 1.34 24.63
CA ALA A 226 17.21 0.71 24.90
C ALA A 226 17.95 0.29 23.60
N GLY A 227 17.33 0.48 22.43
CA GLY A 227 17.90 0.11 21.13
C GLY A 227 17.62 -1.32 20.68
N ASN A 228 16.80 -2.10 21.41
CA ASN A 228 16.43 -3.44 21.02
C ASN A 228 15.35 -3.42 19.96
N LYS A 229 15.43 -4.34 19.00
CA LYS A 229 14.38 -4.53 18.00
C LYS A 229 13.21 -5.28 18.63
N GLU A 230 12.02 -4.71 18.51
CA GLU A 230 10.79 -5.35 18.90
C GLU A 230 9.76 -5.30 17.75
N LYS A 231 8.81 -6.23 17.75
CA LYS A 231 7.68 -6.17 16.85
C LYS A 231 6.54 -5.39 17.50
N THR A 232 5.93 -4.51 16.72
CA THR A 232 4.71 -3.80 17.13
C THR A 232 3.68 -3.91 16.01
N PHE A 233 2.43 -3.54 16.30
CA PHE A 233 1.32 -3.71 15.35
C PHE A 233 0.50 -2.44 15.20
N LEU A 234 0.35 -1.96 13.97
CA LEU A 234 -0.52 -0.81 13.65
C LEU A 234 -1.90 -1.27 13.16
N PRO A 235 -2.95 -0.56 13.57
CA PRO A 235 -2.99 0.77 14.21
C PRO A 235 -3.07 0.75 15.76
N TYR A 236 -2.84 -0.37 16.41
CA TYR A 236 -3.13 -0.55 17.83
C TYR A 236 -2.03 -0.02 18.78
N LYS A 237 -0.88 0.31 18.26
CA LYS A 237 0.21 0.96 19.01
C LYS A 237 0.14 2.47 18.82
N ALA A 238 -0.01 3.23 19.93
CA ALA A 238 -0.25 4.67 19.88
C ALA A 238 1.01 5.52 19.65
N ASP A 239 2.19 5.00 19.95
CA ASP A 239 3.48 5.68 19.82
C ASP A 239 4.05 5.67 18.39
N VAL A 240 3.42 4.94 17.48
CA VAL A 240 3.78 4.91 16.07
C VAL A 240 2.71 5.60 15.22
N VAL A 241 3.11 6.54 14.38
CA VAL A 241 2.22 7.35 13.56
C VAL A 241 2.07 6.76 12.17
N PHE A 242 0.84 6.63 11.70
CA PHE A 242 0.57 6.30 10.30
C PHE A 242 0.69 7.56 9.44
N ASP A 243 1.71 7.61 8.58
CA ASP A 243 2.13 8.80 7.84
C ASP A 243 1.81 8.74 6.33
N ASN A 244 0.92 7.85 5.91
CA ASN A 244 0.57 7.68 4.51
C ASN A 244 -0.36 8.79 3.99
N GLU A 245 -0.40 8.94 2.67
CA GLU A 245 -1.19 9.96 1.99
C GLU A 245 -2.70 9.79 2.17
N SER A 246 -3.44 10.85 1.93
CA SER A 246 -4.89 10.95 2.16
C SER A 246 -5.73 9.87 1.46
N SER A 247 -5.28 9.34 0.33
CA SER A 247 -5.98 8.29 -0.43
C SER A 247 -6.09 6.95 0.34
N VAL A 248 -5.16 6.68 1.25
CA VAL A 248 -5.12 5.45 2.08
C VAL A 248 -5.56 5.71 3.51
N LYS A 249 -5.74 6.99 3.88
CA LYS A 249 -6.17 7.39 5.21
C LYS A 249 -7.56 6.83 5.56
N SER A 250 -8.47 6.75 4.59
CA SER A 250 -9.80 6.16 4.77
C SER A 250 -9.73 4.69 5.20
N LEU A 251 -8.75 3.93 4.69
CA LEU A 251 -8.53 2.54 5.09
C LEU A 251 -8.08 2.47 6.55
N PHE A 252 -7.11 3.30 6.95
CA PHE A 252 -6.66 3.41 8.34
C PHE A 252 -7.79 3.85 9.28
N GLU A 253 -8.59 4.85 8.88
CA GLU A 253 -9.72 5.33 9.67
C GLU A 253 -10.82 4.29 9.83
N SER A 254 -11.00 3.39 8.85
CA SER A 254 -11.99 2.29 8.93
C SER A 254 -11.66 1.26 10.01
N MET A 255 -10.41 1.20 10.48
CA MET A 255 -9.96 0.22 11.50
C MET A 255 -10.25 0.65 12.95
N LYS A 256 -10.92 1.76 13.17
CA LYS A 256 -11.36 2.16 14.51
C LYS A 256 -12.46 1.22 15.01
N SER A 257 -12.30 0.72 16.23
CA SER A 257 -13.35 -0.11 16.87
C SER A 257 -14.62 0.71 17.09
N GLN A 258 -15.77 0.12 16.78
CA GLN A 258 -17.07 0.75 16.94
C GLN A 258 -18.08 -0.22 17.54
N GLY A 259 -19.06 0.32 18.27
CA GLY A 259 -20.16 -0.43 18.85
C GLY A 259 -19.79 -1.21 20.11
N LYS A 260 -20.46 -2.33 20.34
CA LYS A 260 -20.28 -3.17 21.53
C LYS A 260 -19.62 -4.50 21.17
N ALA A 261 -18.46 -4.77 21.75
CA ALA A 261 -17.73 -6.03 21.57
C ALA A 261 -18.60 -7.25 21.94
N GLU A 262 -19.30 -7.22 23.07
CA GLU A 262 -20.16 -8.31 23.53
C GLU A 262 -21.26 -8.68 22.51
N THR A 263 -21.84 -7.68 21.81
CA THR A 263 -22.88 -7.93 20.79
C THR A 263 -22.27 -8.65 19.60
N TRP A 264 -21.07 -8.24 19.18
CA TRP A 264 -20.32 -8.90 18.10
C TRP A 264 -19.96 -10.33 18.49
N TYR A 265 -19.31 -10.54 19.64
CA TYR A 265 -18.90 -11.88 20.10
C TYR A 265 -20.08 -12.83 20.26
N LYS A 266 -21.20 -12.37 20.85
CA LYS A 266 -22.40 -13.19 20.97
C LYS A 266 -22.88 -13.66 19.60
N HIS A 267 -22.97 -12.76 18.64
CA HIS A 267 -23.45 -13.10 17.30
C HIS A 267 -22.50 -14.05 16.56
N ILE A 268 -21.19 -13.82 16.67
CA ILE A 268 -20.21 -14.72 16.01
C ILE A 268 -20.24 -16.12 16.65
N ARG A 269 -20.41 -16.24 17.98
CA ARG A 269 -20.62 -17.55 18.62
C ARG A 269 -21.89 -18.24 18.10
N GLU A 270 -22.98 -17.49 17.88
CA GLU A 270 -24.20 -18.05 17.24
C GLU A 270 -23.89 -18.59 15.83
N LEU A 271 -23.08 -17.91 15.04
CA LEU A 271 -22.67 -18.39 13.70
C LEU A 271 -21.75 -19.61 13.80
N ARG A 272 -20.76 -19.60 14.67
CA ARG A 272 -19.82 -20.71 14.88
C ARG A 272 -20.52 -21.98 15.37
N ALA A 273 -21.58 -21.83 16.18
CA ALA A 273 -22.33 -22.97 16.69
C ALA A 273 -23.01 -23.80 15.59
N ASN A 274 -23.25 -23.27 14.40
CA ASN A 274 -23.75 -24.02 13.25
C ASN A 274 -22.71 -25.01 12.69
N LYS A 275 -21.42 -24.83 13.02
CA LYS A 275 -20.30 -25.66 12.58
C LYS A 275 -20.17 -25.76 11.05
N ASP A 276 -20.61 -24.71 10.33
CA ASP A 276 -20.45 -24.62 8.89
C ASP A 276 -18.98 -24.44 8.54
N PRO A 277 -18.30 -25.39 7.88
CA PRO A 277 -16.85 -25.32 7.64
C PRO A 277 -16.47 -24.11 6.78
N GLU A 278 -17.31 -23.73 5.80
CA GLU A 278 -17.09 -22.56 4.96
C GLU A 278 -17.07 -21.27 5.79
N VAL A 279 -17.94 -21.15 6.78
CA VAL A 279 -18.00 -20.00 7.69
C VAL A 279 -16.79 -20.01 8.64
N LEU A 280 -16.48 -21.16 9.23
CA LEU A 280 -15.37 -21.29 10.18
C LEU A 280 -14.03 -21.05 9.52
N ILE A 281 -13.76 -21.64 8.35
CA ILE A 281 -12.50 -21.48 7.61
C ILE A 281 -12.31 -20.02 7.19
N ASN A 282 -13.32 -19.36 6.61
CA ASN A 282 -13.20 -17.97 6.19
C ASN A 282 -13.00 -17.02 7.39
N LEU A 283 -13.71 -17.24 8.49
CA LEU A 283 -13.52 -16.45 9.71
C LEU A 283 -12.12 -16.64 10.29
N ALA A 284 -11.66 -17.89 10.42
CA ALA A 284 -10.31 -18.20 10.91
C ALA A 284 -9.23 -17.68 9.96
N ALA A 285 -9.44 -17.69 8.63
CA ALA A 285 -8.53 -17.10 7.65
C ALA A 285 -8.31 -15.60 7.85
N SER A 286 -9.35 -14.89 8.29
CA SER A 286 -9.23 -13.47 8.64
C SER A 286 -8.21 -13.26 9.78
N PHE A 287 -8.23 -14.08 10.79
CA PHE A 287 -7.24 -14.07 11.89
C PHE A 287 -5.88 -14.65 11.46
N ALA A 288 -5.86 -15.68 10.61
CA ALA A 288 -4.65 -16.30 10.11
C ALA A 288 -3.76 -15.34 9.31
N SER A 289 -4.34 -14.31 8.72
CA SER A 289 -3.59 -13.30 7.96
C SER A 289 -2.40 -12.73 8.74
N VAL A 290 -2.59 -12.40 10.02
CA VAL A 290 -1.55 -11.82 10.86
C VAL A 290 -0.55 -12.85 11.39
N LEU A 291 -0.79 -14.15 11.17
CA LEU A 291 0.15 -15.23 11.50
C LEU A 291 1.15 -15.52 10.38
N VAL A 292 0.91 -15.03 9.15
CA VAL A 292 1.78 -15.28 8.00
C VAL A 292 3.22 -14.83 8.25
N GLU A 293 3.41 -13.66 8.86
CA GLU A 293 4.74 -13.13 9.19
C GLU A 293 5.40 -13.87 10.36
N PRO A 294 4.76 -14.07 11.52
CA PRO A 294 5.32 -14.86 12.62
C PRO A 294 5.74 -16.28 12.22
N CYS A 295 4.98 -16.91 11.33
CA CYS A 295 5.25 -18.27 10.87
C CYS A 295 6.17 -18.32 9.63
N ASN A 296 6.71 -17.18 9.19
CA ASN A 296 7.56 -17.07 7.99
C ASN A 296 6.95 -17.74 6.75
N ALA A 297 5.63 -17.68 6.63
CA ALA A 297 4.89 -18.24 5.51
C ALA A 297 4.77 -17.26 4.34
N LEU A 298 4.31 -17.75 3.19
CA LEU A 298 3.97 -16.91 2.04
C LEU A 298 2.51 -16.45 2.13
N PRO A 299 2.18 -15.30 1.53
CA PRO A 299 0.80 -14.88 1.35
C PRO A 299 -0.01 -15.94 0.61
N PHE A 300 -1.29 -16.04 0.95
CA PHE A 300 -2.21 -16.99 0.35
C PHE A 300 -3.61 -16.38 0.15
N ILE A 301 -4.46 -17.09 -0.56
CA ILE A 301 -5.82 -16.65 -0.88
C ILE A 301 -6.80 -17.68 -0.33
N VAL A 302 -7.90 -17.21 0.24
CA VAL A 302 -9.10 -18.01 0.52
C VAL A 302 -10.22 -17.46 -0.36
N SER A 303 -10.71 -18.29 -1.25
CA SER A 303 -11.74 -17.92 -2.23
C SER A 303 -13.01 -18.73 -1.96
N LEU A 304 -14.11 -18.03 -1.72
CA LEU A 304 -15.44 -18.64 -1.57
C LEU A 304 -16.24 -18.38 -2.84
N TRP A 305 -16.61 -19.44 -3.55
CA TRP A 305 -17.37 -19.28 -4.78
C TRP A 305 -18.65 -20.15 -4.81
N GLY A 306 -19.59 -19.79 -5.68
CA GLY A 306 -20.87 -20.47 -5.81
C GLY A 306 -21.96 -19.56 -6.33
N GLY A 307 -23.18 -20.04 -6.39
CA GLY A 307 -24.34 -19.32 -6.93
C GLY A 307 -24.63 -17.97 -6.27
N THR A 308 -25.38 -17.14 -6.96
CA THR A 308 -25.83 -15.83 -6.45
C THR A 308 -26.82 -16.01 -5.30
N GLY A 309 -26.76 -15.13 -4.28
CA GLY A 309 -27.74 -15.10 -3.17
C GLY A 309 -27.50 -16.06 -2.03
N ILE A 310 -26.39 -16.82 -2.02
CA ILE A 310 -26.04 -17.77 -0.93
C ILE A 310 -25.44 -17.11 0.30
N GLY A 311 -25.16 -15.79 0.27
CA GLY A 311 -24.64 -15.04 1.43
C GLY A 311 -23.13 -14.81 1.45
N LYS A 312 -22.41 -15.00 0.35
CA LYS A 312 -20.94 -14.81 0.24
C LYS A 312 -20.48 -13.43 0.73
N THR A 313 -21.11 -12.36 0.25
CA THR A 313 -20.78 -10.98 0.67
C THR A 313 -21.06 -10.75 2.15
N VAL A 314 -22.07 -11.42 2.74
CA VAL A 314 -22.34 -11.35 4.19
C VAL A 314 -21.16 -11.97 4.96
N LEU A 315 -20.67 -13.13 4.53
CA LEU A 315 -19.51 -13.77 5.15
C LEU A 315 -18.25 -12.91 5.02
N LEU A 316 -18.02 -12.28 3.87
CA LEU A 316 -16.91 -11.35 3.68
C LEU A 316 -16.98 -10.16 4.66
N LYS A 317 -18.20 -9.62 4.89
CA LYS A 317 -18.42 -8.59 5.92
C LYS A 317 -18.14 -9.09 7.33
N VAL A 318 -18.49 -10.33 7.66
CA VAL A 318 -18.15 -10.97 8.95
C VAL A 318 -16.63 -11.01 9.12
N CYS A 319 -15.89 -11.52 8.12
CA CYS A 319 -14.44 -11.58 8.15
C CYS A 319 -13.79 -10.20 8.30
N THR A 320 -14.30 -9.20 7.58
CA THR A 320 -13.81 -7.81 7.65
C THR A 320 -14.05 -7.19 9.01
N SER A 321 -15.21 -7.46 9.64
CA SER A 321 -15.62 -6.85 10.91
C SER A 321 -14.73 -7.23 12.10
N VAL A 322 -13.91 -8.26 11.96
CA VAL A 322 -12.84 -8.60 12.91
C VAL A 322 -11.91 -7.40 13.14
N TRP A 323 -11.56 -6.70 12.06
CA TRP A 323 -10.51 -5.68 12.00
C TRP A 323 -11.03 -4.27 11.79
N ALA A 324 -12.09 -4.11 11.00
CA ALA A 324 -12.46 -2.82 10.42
C ALA A 324 -13.95 -2.72 10.10
N ASP A 325 -14.37 -1.51 9.73
CA ASP A 325 -15.72 -1.22 9.22
C ASP A 325 -15.99 -1.99 7.90
N PRO A 326 -16.92 -2.96 7.91
CA PRO A 326 -17.28 -3.74 6.74
C PRO A 326 -18.29 -3.04 5.81
N GLY A 327 -18.59 -1.77 6.08
CA GLY A 327 -19.51 -0.97 5.27
C GLY A 327 -18.96 -0.72 3.86
N GLU A 328 -19.87 -0.37 2.96
CA GLU A 328 -19.54 -0.09 1.56
C GLU A 328 -18.55 1.08 1.43
N GLY A 329 -17.54 0.93 0.56
CA GLY A 329 -16.53 1.96 0.32
C GLY A 329 -15.56 2.20 1.50
N LYS A 330 -15.53 1.30 2.50
CA LYS A 330 -14.64 1.37 3.66
C LYS A 330 -13.43 0.45 3.50
N TYR A 331 -13.39 -0.64 4.27
CA TYR A 331 -12.26 -1.57 4.23
C TYR A 331 -12.33 -2.54 3.04
N ILE A 332 -13.51 -3.05 2.72
CA ILE A 332 -13.70 -4.00 1.62
C ILE A 332 -13.32 -3.34 0.29
N THR A 333 -12.49 -4.03 -0.48
CA THR A 333 -12.02 -3.56 -1.78
C THR A 333 -12.99 -4.02 -2.87
N ASP A 334 -13.27 -3.12 -3.82
CA ASP A 334 -13.93 -3.47 -5.07
C ASP A 334 -12.88 -4.07 -6.04
N ALA A 335 -13.24 -5.14 -6.72
CA ALA A 335 -12.40 -5.81 -7.71
C ALA A 335 -12.06 -4.95 -8.94
N LYS A 336 -12.71 -3.82 -9.15
CA LYS A 336 -12.44 -2.89 -10.27
C LYS A 336 -11.12 -2.12 -10.17
N ALA A 337 -10.36 -2.29 -9.09
CA ALA A 337 -9.09 -1.59 -8.92
C ALA A 337 -8.02 -2.12 -9.89
N THR A 338 -7.17 -1.21 -10.39
CA THR A 338 -6.03 -1.59 -11.25
C THR A 338 -5.03 -2.44 -10.48
N THR A 339 -4.24 -3.26 -11.18
CA THR A 339 -3.16 -4.08 -10.63
C THR A 339 -2.21 -3.28 -9.73
N THR A 340 -1.83 -2.07 -10.14
CA THR A 340 -0.97 -1.18 -9.34
C THR A 340 -1.64 -0.73 -8.04
N ALA A 341 -2.93 -0.39 -8.10
CA ALA A 341 -3.69 0.00 -6.90
C ALA A 341 -3.79 -1.18 -5.92
N MET A 342 -3.95 -2.40 -6.41
CA MET A 342 -3.95 -3.61 -5.58
C MET A 342 -2.59 -3.85 -4.91
N GLU A 343 -1.46 -3.72 -5.63
CA GLU A 343 -0.12 -3.82 -5.05
C GLU A 343 0.12 -2.77 -3.95
N ILE A 344 -0.33 -1.53 -4.16
CA ILE A 344 -0.25 -0.47 -3.15
C ILE A 344 -1.07 -0.86 -1.93
N ARG A 345 -2.30 -1.35 -2.12
CA ARG A 345 -3.19 -1.75 -1.03
C ARG A 345 -2.64 -2.92 -0.24
N LEU A 346 -2.13 -3.96 -0.89
CA LEU A 346 -1.45 -5.09 -0.25
C LEU A 346 -0.24 -4.62 0.58
N ASN A 347 0.58 -3.73 0.03
CA ASN A 347 1.72 -3.17 0.76
C ASN A 347 1.28 -2.36 2.00
N VAL A 348 0.21 -1.59 1.90
CA VAL A 348 -0.32 -0.80 3.04
C VAL A 348 -0.91 -1.71 4.10
N LEU A 349 -1.71 -2.69 3.73
CA LEU A 349 -2.30 -3.67 4.67
C LEU A 349 -1.24 -4.54 5.32
N ASN A 350 -0.17 -4.85 4.59
CA ASN A 350 0.96 -5.66 5.05
C ASN A 350 0.54 -7.04 5.57
N SER A 351 0.30 -7.20 6.87
CA SER A 351 -0.14 -8.46 7.49
C SER A 351 -1.65 -8.54 7.75
N LEU A 352 -2.37 -7.44 7.61
CA LEU A 352 -3.84 -7.44 7.73
C LEU A 352 -4.51 -8.12 6.52
N PRO A 353 -5.64 -8.80 6.69
CA PRO A 353 -6.30 -9.46 5.57
C PRO A 353 -6.77 -8.44 4.51
N MET A 354 -6.55 -8.74 3.25
CA MET A 354 -7.20 -8.02 2.17
C MET A 354 -8.54 -8.69 1.88
N THR A 355 -9.65 -7.96 2.06
CA THR A 355 -10.99 -8.46 1.72
C THR A 355 -11.46 -7.86 0.41
N LEU A 356 -11.86 -8.72 -0.53
CA LEU A 356 -12.17 -8.37 -1.90
C LEU A 356 -13.52 -8.96 -2.33
N ASP A 357 -14.45 -8.12 -2.73
CA ASP A 357 -15.78 -8.55 -3.20
C ASP A 357 -15.79 -8.71 -4.72
N ASP A 358 -16.42 -9.79 -5.20
CA ASP A 358 -16.70 -10.10 -6.60
C ASP A 358 -15.48 -10.16 -7.54
N MET A 359 -14.66 -11.21 -7.38
CA MET A 359 -13.49 -11.49 -8.23
C MET A 359 -13.80 -11.59 -9.72
N ALA A 360 -15.03 -11.96 -10.09
CA ALA A 360 -15.41 -12.10 -11.50
C ALA A 360 -15.29 -10.79 -12.30
N GLN A 361 -15.23 -9.65 -11.62
CA GLN A 361 -15.10 -8.35 -12.29
C GLN A 361 -13.65 -8.05 -12.73
N ILE A 362 -12.63 -8.62 -12.11
CA ILE A 362 -11.23 -8.41 -12.51
C ILE A 362 -10.95 -9.03 -13.87
N SER A 363 -11.36 -10.28 -14.08
CA SER A 363 -11.07 -11.03 -15.31
C SER A 363 -11.76 -10.47 -16.57
N ARG A 364 -12.78 -9.61 -16.41
CA ARG A 364 -13.49 -8.99 -17.54
C ARG A 364 -12.82 -7.73 -18.08
N GLN A 365 -11.96 -7.09 -17.28
CA GLN A 365 -11.38 -5.79 -17.66
C GLN A 365 -9.99 -5.88 -18.31
N ASP A 366 -9.17 -6.88 -17.96
CA ASP A 366 -7.75 -6.88 -18.31
C ASP A 366 -7.30 -8.08 -19.16
N ASP A 367 -8.17 -9.00 -19.60
CA ASP A 367 -7.80 -10.29 -20.23
C ASP A 367 -6.72 -11.07 -19.42
N GLU A 368 -6.53 -10.72 -18.13
CA GLU A 368 -5.58 -11.37 -17.26
C GLU A 368 -6.15 -12.71 -16.74
N ASP A 369 -5.39 -13.77 -16.92
CA ASP A 369 -5.65 -15.06 -16.31
C ASP A 369 -5.54 -14.95 -14.77
N PHE A 370 -6.47 -15.53 -14.02
CA PHE A 370 -6.42 -15.59 -12.57
C PHE A 370 -5.09 -16.15 -12.03
N SER A 371 -4.45 -17.06 -12.75
CA SER A 371 -3.13 -17.57 -12.38
C SER A 371 -2.09 -16.46 -12.21
N GLN A 372 -2.09 -15.45 -13.09
CA GLN A 372 -1.15 -14.33 -12.99
C GLN A 372 -1.44 -13.44 -11.77
N ILE A 373 -2.74 -13.21 -11.49
CA ILE A 373 -3.18 -12.46 -10.32
C ILE A 373 -2.77 -13.18 -9.04
N ILE A 374 -3.02 -14.49 -8.95
CA ILE A 374 -2.64 -15.34 -7.80
C ILE A 374 -1.13 -15.28 -7.58
N TYR A 375 -0.32 -15.49 -8.63
CA TYR A 375 1.14 -15.40 -8.51
C TYR A 375 1.60 -14.06 -7.98
N ARG A 376 1.03 -12.98 -8.46
CA ARG A 376 1.39 -11.62 -8.08
C ARG A 376 1.07 -11.35 -6.61
N TRP A 377 -0.14 -11.66 -6.17
CA TRP A 377 -0.56 -11.40 -4.79
C TRP A 377 0.14 -12.30 -3.79
N CYS A 378 0.35 -13.56 -4.14
CA CYS A 378 1.02 -14.53 -3.28
C CYS A 378 2.56 -14.50 -3.38
N ALA A 379 3.14 -13.67 -4.24
CA ALA A 379 4.59 -13.45 -4.27
C ALA A 379 5.11 -12.73 -3.00
N GLY A 380 4.25 -12.00 -2.28
CA GLY A 380 4.61 -11.26 -1.09
C GLY A 380 5.51 -10.04 -1.37
N LYS A 381 5.68 -9.68 -2.63
CA LYS A 381 6.49 -8.53 -3.08
C LYS A 381 5.95 -7.96 -4.38
N GLY A 382 6.06 -6.64 -4.53
CA GLY A 382 5.69 -5.95 -5.75
C GLY A 382 6.77 -6.04 -6.83
N ARG A 383 6.51 -5.39 -7.96
CA ARG A 383 7.45 -5.31 -9.08
C ARG A 383 8.55 -4.28 -8.80
N ASP A 384 9.78 -4.58 -9.24
CA ASP A 384 10.85 -3.60 -9.24
C ASP A 384 10.51 -2.43 -10.15
N ARG A 385 10.67 -1.21 -9.64
CA ARG A 385 10.42 0.04 -10.39
C ARG A 385 11.61 0.96 -10.24
N SER A 386 12.09 1.52 -11.35
CA SER A 386 13.11 2.55 -11.32
C SER A 386 12.58 3.86 -10.75
N ASN A 387 13.41 4.58 -10.03
CA ASN A 387 13.14 5.94 -9.59
C ASN A 387 13.66 6.97 -10.60
N LYS A 388 13.35 8.25 -10.37
CA LYS A 388 13.78 9.36 -11.23
C LYS A 388 15.31 9.56 -11.25
N GLU A 389 16.03 8.97 -10.29
CA GLU A 389 17.48 9.11 -10.10
C GLU A 389 18.26 7.90 -10.65
N LEU A 390 17.64 7.06 -11.51
CA LEU A 390 18.21 5.84 -12.09
C LEU A 390 18.54 4.74 -11.06
N GLY A 391 17.97 4.85 -9.84
CA GLY A 391 18.00 3.79 -8.83
C GLY A 391 16.71 2.96 -8.83
N LEU A 392 16.66 1.95 -7.97
CA LEU A 392 15.42 1.19 -7.70
C LEU A 392 14.63 1.84 -6.56
N ASN A 393 13.30 1.91 -6.71
CA ASN A 393 12.43 2.21 -5.60
C ASN A 393 12.52 1.08 -4.55
N LYS A 394 12.27 1.41 -3.28
CA LYS A 394 12.16 0.37 -2.26
C LYS A 394 11.06 -0.62 -2.67
N LEU A 395 11.40 -1.91 -2.66
CA LEU A 395 10.49 -2.98 -3.03
C LEU A 395 9.31 -3.00 -2.03
N THR A 396 8.10 -2.93 -2.54
CA THR A 396 6.89 -3.16 -1.75
C THR A 396 6.80 -4.62 -1.33
N SER A 397 6.31 -4.90 -0.13
CA SER A 397 6.18 -6.27 0.36
C SER A 397 4.97 -6.42 1.27
N TRP A 398 4.43 -7.62 1.39
CA TRP A 398 3.31 -7.96 2.26
C TRP A 398 3.36 -9.42 2.70
N ARG A 399 2.70 -9.72 3.82
CA ARG A 399 2.60 -11.05 4.42
C ARG A 399 1.20 -11.25 4.96
N ASN A 400 0.22 -11.49 4.09
CA ASN A 400 -1.18 -11.54 4.47
C ASN A 400 -1.97 -12.64 3.75
N CYS A 401 -3.22 -12.79 4.17
CA CYS A 401 -4.25 -13.56 3.49
C CYS A 401 -5.15 -12.60 2.69
N THR A 402 -5.46 -12.95 1.45
CA THR A 402 -6.55 -12.32 0.70
C THR A 402 -7.79 -13.20 0.82
N ILE A 403 -8.89 -12.63 1.32
CA ILE A 403 -10.19 -13.30 1.41
C ILE A 403 -11.08 -12.71 0.33
N THR A 404 -11.61 -13.57 -0.52
CA THR A 404 -12.42 -13.13 -1.65
C THR A 404 -13.63 -14.02 -1.88
N ASN A 405 -14.56 -13.51 -2.67
CA ASN A 405 -15.71 -14.28 -3.13
C ASN A 405 -15.93 -14.11 -4.63
N GLY A 406 -16.70 -15.00 -5.22
CA GLY A 406 -17.03 -14.97 -6.64
C GLY A 406 -18.15 -15.94 -7.00
N GLU A 407 -18.54 -15.93 -8.28
CA GLU A 407 -19.49 -16.89 -8.85
C GLU A 407 -18.78 -18.13 -9.41
N ARG A 408 -17.46 -18.06 -9.60
CA ARG A 408 -16.62 -19.12 -10.16
C ARG A 408 -15.38 -19.32 -9.30
N SER A 409 -14.82 -20.52 -9.37
CA SER A 409 -13.49 -20.84 -8.86
C SER A 409 -12.44 -19.87 -9.41
N MET A 410 -11.45 -19.51 -8.58
CA MET A 410 -10.24 -18.81 -9.01
C MET A 410 -9.23 -19.73 -9.70
N VAL A 411 -9.38 -21.03 -9.54
CA VAL A 411 -8.49 -22.05 -10.11
C VAL A 411 -9.33 -23.02 -10.94
N ASP A 412 -8.90 -23.25 -12.16
CA ASP A 412 -9.51 -24.20 -13.11
C ASP A 412 -8.47 -25.21 -13.61
N GLU A 413 -8.89 -26.10 -14.48
CA GLU A 413 -8.02 -27.13 -15.06
C GLU A 413 -6.84 -26.55 -15.85
N SER A 414 -6.99 -25.34 -16.40
CA SER A 414 -5.92 -24.65 -17.14
C SER A 414 -4.97 -23.85 -16.23
N SER A 415 -5.27 -23.74 -14.93
CA SER A 415 -4.47 -22.98 -13.99
C SER A 415 -3.11 -23.65 -13.75
N GLN A 416 -2.05 -22.85 -13.65
CA GLN A 416 -0.71 -23.38 -13.36
C GLN A 416 -0.65 -23.96 -11.95
N GLY A 417 -0.01 -25.11 -11.74
CA GLY A 417 0.07 -25.79 -10.46
C GLY A 417 0.58 -24.93 -9.31
N GLY A 418 1.52 -24.03 -9.59
CA GLY A 418 2.00 -23.07 -8.60
C GLY A 418 0.96 -22.01 -8.19
N ALA A 419 -0.03 -21.69 -9.01
CA ALA A 419 -1.17 -20.84 -8.64
C ALA A 419 -2.16 -21.63 -7.78
N ILE A 420 -2.50 -22.85 -8.18
CA ILE A 420 -3.38 -23.74 -7.44
C ILE A 420 -2.92 -23.89 -5.99
N ASN A 421 -1.62 -24.06 -5.77
CA ASN A 421 -1.00 -24.26 -4.44
C ASN A 421 -1.13 -23.06 -3.48
N ARG A 422 -1.57 -21.90 -3.95
CA ARG A 422 -1.67 -20.67 -3.15
C ARG A 422 -3.09 -20.28 -2.81
N VAL A 423 -4.06 -21.06 -3.27
CA VAL A 423 -5.49 -20.76 -3.08
C VAL A 423 -6.15 -21.91 -2.33
N ILE A 424 -6.81 -21.61 -1.24
CA ILE A 424 -7.82 -22.45 -0.63
C ILE A 424 -9.14 -22.09 -1.29
N ASP A 425 -9.56 -22.92 -2.23
CA ASP A 425 -10.71 -22.66 -3.08
C ASP A 425 -11.92 -23.42 -2.56
N ILE A 426 -12.90 -22.70 -2.04
CA ILE A 426 -14.05 -23.25 -1.31
C ILE A 426 -15.29 -23.10 -2.17
N GLU A 427 -15.87 -24.20 -2.57
CA GLU A 427 -17.14 -24.25 -3.25
C GLU A 427 -18.30 -24.32 -2.24
N ALA A 428 -19.24 -23.37 -2.34
CA ALA A 428 -20.45 -23.37 -1.54
C ALA A 428 -21.67 -23.84 -2.37
N SER A 429 -21.49 -24.95 -3.09
CA SER A 429 -22.52 -25.48 -3.99
C SER A 429 -23.74 -26.00 -3.24
N GLY A 430 -24.92 -25.54 -3.66
CA GLY A 430 -26.22 -26.02 -3.16
C GLY A 430 -26.54 -25.64 -1.71
N LYS A 431 -25.68 -24.88 -1.03
CA LYS A 431 -25.83 -24.49 0.36
C LYS A 431 -26.07 -22.98 0.49
N ILE A 432 -27.08 -22.59 1.24
CA ILE A 432 -27.34 -21.21 1.60
C ILE A 432 -26.65 -20.94 2.95
N LEU A 433 -25.55 -20.18 2.94
CA LEU A 433 -24.81 -19.80 4.15
C LEU A 433 -25.59 -18.79 5.00
N PHE A 434 -26.21 -17.83 4.32
CA PHE A 434 -27.08 -16.83 4.94
C PHE A 434 -28.31 -16.62 4.06
N ASP A 435 -29.48 -16.87 4.60
CA ASP A 435 -30.74 -16.49 3.95
C ASP A 435 -31.00 -14.99 4.07
N GLY A 436 -32.05 -14.49 3.41
CA GLY A 436 -32.37 -13.08 3.43
C GLY A 436 -32.60 -12.49 4.83
N LYS A 437 -33.07 -13.27 5.78
CA LYS A 437 -33.35 -12.83 7.17
C LYS A 437 -32.07 -12.87 8.02
N SER A 438 -31.35 -13.97 8.01
CA SER A 438 -30.11 -14.15 8.76
C SER A 438 -29.01 -13.24 8.20
N GLY A 439 -28.92 -13.10 6.87
CA GLY A 439 -27.97 -12.19 6.20
C GLY A 439 -28.19 -10.73 6.57
N ASN A 440 -29.43 -10.25 6.52
CA ASN A 440 -29.75 -8.88 6.94
C ASN A 440 -29.49 -8.64 8.45
N LYS A 441 -29.79 -9.63 9.31
CA LYS A 441 -29.47 -9.56 10.74
C LYS A 441 -27.98 -9.44 10.95
N THR A 442 -27.19 -10.33 10.33
CA THR A 442 -25.74 -10.39 10.44
C THR A 442 -25.10 -9.09 9.97
N THR A 443 -25.44 -8.63 8.76
CA THR A 443 -24.94 -7.37 8.19
C THR A 443 -25.15 -6.19 9.14
N LYS A 444 -26.39 -6.02 9.67
CA LYS A 444 -26.69 -4.93 10.59
C LYS A 444 -25.89 -5.00 11.90
N ILE A 445 -25.58 -6.20 12.38
CA ILE A 445 -24.82 -6.38 13.62
C ILE A 445 -23.35 -6.03 13.36
N VAL A 446 -22.74 -6.60 12.31
CA VAL A 446 -21.30 -6.43 12.05
C VAL A 446 -20.96 -5.02 11.55
N GLU A 447 -21.86 -4.34 10.83
CA GLU A 447 -21.67 -2.93 10.44
C GLU A 447 -21.77 -1.94 11.60
N LYS A 448 -22.42 -2.32 12.69
CA LYS A 448 -22.53 -1.49 13.89
C LYS A 448 -21.53 -1.84 14.98
N ASN A 449 -20.97 -3.04 14.94
CA ASN A 449 -20.05 -3.54 15.95
C ASN A 449 -18.88 -4.24 15.25
N PHE A 450 -17.71 -3.62 15.23
CA PHE A 450 -16.54 -4.13 14.53
C PHE A 450 -15.22 -3.67 15.17
N GLY A 451 -14.09 -4.28 14.78
CA GLY A 451 -12.74 -3.86 15.10
C GLY A 451 -12.28 -4.18 16.54
N HIS A 452 -13.08 -4.91 17.32
CA HIS A 452 -12.72 -5.27 18.69
C HIS A 452 -11.86 -6.53 18.75
N ALA A 453 -12.29 -7.60 18.08
CA ALA A 453 -11.63 -8.90 18.15
C ALA A 453 -10.22 -8.90 17.57
N GLY A 454 -9.99 -8.16 16.49
CA GLY A 454 -8.66 -8.02 15.90
C GLY A 454 -7.66 -7.39 16.87
N LYS A 455 -8.07 -6.34 17.61
CA LYS A 455 -7.22 -5.72 18.62
C LYS A 455 -6.87 -6.70 19.75
N GLU A 456 -7.89 -7.37 20.32
CA GLU A 456 -7.69 -8.35 21.40
C GLU A 456 -6.79 -9.51 20.93
N PHE A 457 -6.97 -9.96 19.69
CA PHE A 457 -6.13 -11.01 19.12
C PHE A 457 -4.66 -10.60 18.99
N ILE A 458 -4.40 -9.36 18.55
CA ILE A 458 -3.03 -8.85 18.46
C ILE A 458 -2.39 -8.72 19.84
N ASP A 459 -3.11 -8.28 20.86
CA ASP A 459 -2.61 -8.22 22.24
C ASP A 459 -2.16 -9.63 22.71
N ILE A 460 -2.96 -10.67 22.42
CA ILE A 460 -2.61 -12.06 22.71
C ILE A 460 -1.35 -12.50 21.97
N LEU A 461 -1.24 -12.18 20.67
CA LEU A 461 -0.07 -12.56 19.87
C LEU A 461 1.22 -11.86 20.31
N LEU A 462 1.13 -10.60 20.76
CA LEU A 462 2.27 -9.87 21.31
C LEU A 462 2.73 -10.48 22.65
N ASP A 463 1.79 -10.88 23.51
CA ASP A 463 2.09 -11.54 24.78
C ASP A 463 2.73 -12.92 24.58
N MET A 464 2.29 -13.67 23.56
CA MET A 464 2.82 -15.00 23.23
C MET A 464 4.21 -14.94 22.60
N GLY A 465 4.47 -13.95 21.77
CA GLY A 465 5.69 -13.81 20.97
C GLY A 465 5.74 -14.73 19.74
N PHE A 466 6.51 -14.33 18.74
CA PHE A 466 6.57 -15.02 17.43
C PHE A 466 7.07 -16.46 17.51
N GLU A 467 7.98 -16.77 18.42
CA GLU A 467 8.50 -18.14 18.58
C GLU A 467 7.42 -19.13 19.02
N SER A 468 6.59 -18.71 20.00
CA SER A 468 5.48 -19.56 20.49
C SER A 468 4.42 -19.76 19.42
N ILE A 469 4.11 -18.72 18.65
CA ILE A 469 3.15 -18.78 17.53
C ILE A 469 3.65 -19.76 16.47
N ASN A 470 4.92 -19.65 16.08
CA ASN A 470 5.53 -20.54 15.09
C ASN A 470 5.59 -22.00 15.58
N PHE A 471 5.83 -22.22 16.88
CA PHE A 471 5.77 -23.56 17.46
C PHE A 471 4.37 -24.17 17.32
N LEU A 472 3.30 -23.45 17.66
CA LEU A 472 1.93 -23.92 17.51
C LEU A 472 1.57 -24.18 16.04
N TYR A 473 2.00 -23.32 15.13
CA TYR A 473 1.81 -23.52 13.70
C TYR A 473 2.46 -24.82 13.22
N ASN A 474 3.71 -25.09 13.59
CA ASN A 474 4.39 -26.32 13.20
C ASN A 474 3.67 -27.56 13.76
N GLN A 475 3.15 -27.49 14.97
CA GLN A 475 2.34 -28.57 15.56
C GLN A 475 1.07 -28.83 14.72
N ARG A 476 0.33 -27.79 14.36
CA ARG A 476 -0.88 -27.92 13.51
C ARG A 476 -0.55 -28.44 12.11
N TYR A 477 0.58 -28.01 11.54
CA TYR A 477 1.04 -28.52 10.25
C TYR A 477 1.30 -30.02 10.27
N GLU A 478 2.00 -30.53 11.28
CA GLU A 478 2.27 -31.96 11.42
C GLU A 478 0.98 -32.76 11.71
N GLU A 479 0.05 -32.25 12.51
CA GLU A 479 -1.26 -32.87 12.74
C GLU A 479 -2.07 -32.97 11.44
N LEU A 480 -2.11 -31.93 10.63
CA LEU A 480 -2.81 -31.94 9.35
C LEU A 480 -2.18 -32.92 8.36
N LYS A 481 -0.84 -32.99 8.34
CA LYS A 481 -0.10 -33.96 7.52
C LYS A 481 -0.35 -35.40 7.96
N ALA A 482 -0.41 -35.66 9.27
CA ALA A 482 -0.74 -36.99 9.81
C ALA A 482 -2.18 -37.41 9.44
N ALA A 483 -3.15 -36.47 9.57
CA ALA A 483 -4.54 -36.76 9.20
C ALA A 483 -4.70 -37.06 7.69
N ALA A 484 -3.94 -36.37 6.82
CA ALA A 484 -3.92 -36.70 5.39
C ALA A 484 -3.38 -38.15 5.13
N ALA A 485 -2.30 -38.50 5.82
CA ALA A 485 -1.72 -39.83 5.71
C ALA A 485 -2.67 -40.93 6.23
N GLU A 486 -3.42 -40.70 7.32
CA GLU A 486 -4.43 -41.64 7.86
C GLU A 486 -5.56 -41.91 6.87
N LEU A 487 -5.95 -40.91 6.07
CA LEU A 487 -6.95 -41.08 5.02
C LEU A 487 -6.38 -41.69 3.72
N GLY A 488 -5.09 -41.96 3.65
CA GLY A 488 -4.43 -42.48 2.45
C GLY A 488 -4.35 -41.50 1.29
N VAL A 489 -4.57 -40.21 1.52
CA VAL A 489 -4.57 -39.16 0.47
C VAL A 489 -3.26 -38.38 0.47
N GLU A 490 -2.62 -38.29 -0.71
CA GLU A 490 -1.44 -37.45 -0.91
C GLU A 490 -1.86 -36.03 -1.23
N LYS A 491 -1.90 -35.17 -0.21
CA LYS A 491 -2.15 -33.73 -0.38
C LYS A 491 -0.89 -32.98 -0.79
N GLU A 492 -1.07 -31.91 -1.57
CA GLU A 492 0.06 -31.05 -1.94
C GLU A 492 0.58 -30.26 -0.70
N GLU A 493 1.84 -30.49 -0.34
CA GLU A 493 2.45 -29.91 0.88
C GLU A 493 2.32 -28.37 0.95
N LYS A 494 2.37 -27.69 -0.20
CA LYS A 494 2.24 -26.23 -0.25
C LYS A 494 0.83 -25.72 0.10
N GLN A 495 -0.20 -26.56 -0.05
CA GLN A 495 -1.55 -26.23 0.40
C GLN A 495 -1.77 -26.52 1.89
N LEU A 496 -0.98 -27.42 2.49
CA LEU A 496 -1.03 -27.67 3.92
C LEU A 496 -0.61 -26.43 4.72
N VAL A 497 0.34 -25.64 4.20
CA VAL A 497 0.84 -24.42 4.87
C VAL A 497 -0.27 -23.40 5.19
N PRO A 498 -1.05 -22.88 4.22
CA PRO A 498 -2.13 -21.94 4.51
C PRO A 498 -3.23 -22.55 5.38
N MET A 499 -3.56 -23.84 5.21
CA MET A 499 -4.58 -24.49 6.04
C MET A 499 -4.09 -24.64 7.49
N ALA A 500 -2.82 -24.97 7.72
CA ALA A 500 -2.24 -25.04 9.06
C ALA A 500 -2.25 -23.66 9.75
N LEU A 501 -2.03 -22.55 9.02
CA LEU A 501 -2.20 -21.20 9.56
C LEU A 501 -3.64 -20.92 9.98
N ILE A 502 -4.62 -21.33 9.17
CA ILE A 502 -6.06 -21.19 9.47
C ILE A 502 -6.42 -22.01 10.72
N LEU A 503 -5.98 -23.27 10.82
CA LEU A 503 -6.22 -24.11 11.99
C LEU A 503 -5.53 -23.58 13.25
N THR A 504 -4.34 -22.98 13.11
CA THR A 504 -3.66 -22.33 14.22
C THR A 504 -4.45 -21.11 14.72
N ALA A 505 -4.92 -20.29 13.78
CA ALA A 505 -5.77 -19.14 14.12
C ALA A 505 -7.08 -19.60 14.79
N ASP A 506 -7.75 -20.62 14.23
CA ASP A 506 -9.00 -21.16 14.81
C ASP A 506 -8.81 -21.65 16.25
N ARG A 507 -7.70 -22.34 16.51
CA ARG A 507 -7.35 -22.79 17.86
C ARG A 507 -7.13 -21.62 18.81
N LEU A 508 -6.37 -20.62 18.39
CA LEU A 508 -6.08 -19.44 19.22
C LEU A 508 -7.34 -18.61 19.52
N ILE A 509 -8.22 -18.41 18.53
CA ILE A 509 -9.46 -17.67 18.75
C ILE A 509 -10.45 -18.44 19.60
N GLU A 510 -10.47 -19.76 19.53
CA GLU A 510 -11.27 -20.57 20.43
C GLU A 510 -10.77 -20.44 21.87
N GLU A 511 -9.48 -20.68 22.12
CA GLU A 511 -8.90 -20.69 23.45
C GLU A 511 -8.97 -19.32 24.15
N HIS A 512 -8.75 -18.25 23.39
CA HIS A 512 -8.58 -16.92 24.00
C HIS A 512 -9.78 -16.00 23.84
N LEU A 513 -10.52 -16.06 22.69
CA LEU A 513 -11.58 -15.10 22.37
C LEU A 513 -12.99 -15.68 22.50
N PHE A 514 -13.29 -16.77 21.82
CA PHE A 514 -14.66 -17.29 21.78
C PHE A 514 -14.97 -18.20 22.95
N LYS A 515 -14.11 -19.13 23.29
CA LYS A 515 -14.27 -20.10 24.41
C LYS A 515 -15.59 -20.85 24.31
N ASP A 516 -15.96 -21.23 23.09
CA ASP A 516 -17.25 -21.84 22.75
C ASP A 516 -17.17 -23.34 22.46
N GLY A 517 -15.95 -23.90 22.50
CA GLY A 517 -15.68 -25.31 22.22
C GLY A 517 -15.86 -25.70 20.74
N VAL A 518 -15.99 -24.71 19.83
CA VAL A 518 -16.15 -24.96 18.39
C VAL A 518 -14.80 -24.81 17.71
N LEU A 519 -14.36 -25.88 17.07
CA LEU A 519 -13.13 -25.95 16.27
C LEU A 519 -13.46 -26.47 14.87
N ILE A 520 -12.64 -26.08 13.93
CA ILE A 520 -12.67 -26.63 12.58
C ILE A 520 -12.23 -28.09 12.61
N ASP A 521 -12.99 -28.96 11.98
CA ASP A 521 -12.63 -30.38 11.84
C ASP A 521 -11.49 -30.54 10.81
N ILE A 522 -10.38 -31.16 11.25
CA ILE A 522 -9.19 -31.34 10.42
C ILE A 522 -9.48 -32.21 9.18
N HIS A 523 -10.29 -33.27 9.34
CA HIS A 523 -10.63 -34.16 8.22
C HIS A 523 -11.52 -33.46 7.20
N GLN A 524 -12.46 -32.61 7.64
CA GLN A 524 -13.26 -31.78 6.71
C GLN A 524 -12.37 -30.77 5.95
N CYS A 525 -11.35 -30.22 6.61
CA CYS A 525 -10.42 -29.29 5.96
C CYS A 525 -9.67 -29.93 4.77
N LEU A 526 -9.33 -31.21 4.88
CA LEU A 526 -8.66 -31.95 3.82
C LEU A 526 -9.49 -32.02 2.53
N GLY A 527 -10.83 -32.00 2.64
CA GLY A 527 -11.73 -31.95 1.49
C GLY A 527 -11.59 -30.67 0.63
N TYR A 528 -11.13 -29.56 1.19
CA TYR A 528 -10.88 -28.31 0.48
C TYR A 528 -9.46 -28.19 -0.11
N LEU A 529 -8.58 -29.18 0.16
CA LEU A 529 -7.22 -29.20 -0.36
C LEU A 529 -7.14 -30.12 -1.59
N ARG A 530 -6.42 -29.68 -2.60
CA ARG A 530 -6.18 -30.46 -3.81
C ARG A 530 -5.22 -31.61 -3.54
N ASN A 531 -5.44 -32.73 -4.21
CA ASN A 531 -4.50 -33.84 -4.20
C ASN A 531 -3.26 -33.46 -5.02
N LYS A 532 -2.15 -34.15 -4.76
CA LYS A 532 -0.89 -33.91 -5.44
C LYS A 532 -1.00 -34.10 -6.95
N GLY A 533 -1.79 -35.10 -7.40
CA GLY A 533 -2.06 -35.37 -8.80
C GLY A 533 -2.81 -34.22 -9.48
N ASP A 534 -3.83 -33.62 -8.81
CA ASP A 534 -4.60 -32.50 -9.34
C ASP A 534 -3.75 -31.23 -9.56
N VAL A 535 -2.62 -31.12 -8.89
CA VAL A 535 -1.69 -30.00 -8.98
C VAL A 535 -0.55 -30.26 -9.95
N SER A 536 -0.23 -31.54 -10.18
CA SER A 536 0.82 -31.96 -11.10
C SER A 536 0.49 -31.54 -12.53
N GLU A 537 1.26 -30.63 -13.10
CA GLU A 537 1.09 -30.18 -14.49
C GLU A 537 1.21 -31.36 -15.48
N ASP A 538 2.08 -32.30 -15.18
CA ASP A 538 2.35 -33.46 -16.03
C ASP A 538 1.22 -34.49 -15.95
N GLU A 539 0.63 -34.77 -14.78
CA GLU A 539 -0.51 -35.66 -14.61
C GLU A 539 -1.76 -35.10 -15.27
N ARG A 540 -2.02 -33.81 -15.08
CA ARG A 540 -3.11 -33.11 -15.79
C ARG A 540 -2.92 -33.11 -17.30
N ALA A 541 -1.69 -32.95 -17.78
CA ALA A 541 -1.40 -33.06 -19.21
C ALA A 541 -1.65 -34.47 -19.73
N TYR A 542 -1.40 -35.50 -18.89
CA TYR A 542 -1.71 -36.87 -19.22
C TYR A 542 -3.22 -37.11 -19.30
N THR A 543 -3.98 -36.71 -18.28
CA THR A 543 -5.46 -36.81 -18.27
C THR A 543 -6.07 -36.10 -19.48
N TYR A 544 -5.68 -34.84 -19.72
CA TYR A 544 -6.12 -34.09 -20.90
C TYR A 544 -5.81 -34.80 -22.21
N LEU A 545 -4.62 -35.40 -22.34
CA LEU A 545 -4.26 -36.14 -23.53
C LEU A 545 -5.15 -37.38 -23.70
N MET A 546 -5.45 -38.09 -22.59
CA MET A 546 -6.35 -39.26 -22.62
C MET A 546 -7.76 -38.88 -23.03
N ASP A 547 -8.30 -37.79 -22.51
CA ASP A 547 -9.62 -37.26 -22.90
C ASP A 547 -9.66 -36.93 -24.39
N VAL A 548 -8.64 -36.22 -24.90
CA VAL A 548 -8.54 -35.88 -26.34
C VAL A 548 -8.44 -37.13 -27.20
N ILE A 549 -7.73 -38.18 -26.73
CA ILE A 549 -7.65 -39.47 -27.47
C ILE A 549 -9.01 -40.16 -27.46
N ALA A 550 -9.71 -40.20 -26.31
CA ALA A 550 -11.03 -40.79 -26.17
C ALA A 550 -12.08 -40.12 -27.07
N GLU A 551 -12.16 -38.78 -27.01
CA GLU A 551 -13.09 -37.99 -27.85
C GLU A 551 -12.83 -38.15 -29.35
N ASN A 552 -11.57 -38.35 -29.75
CA ASN A 552 -11.15 -38.42 -31.14
C ASN A 552 -10.66 -39.83 -31.53
N ARG A 553 -11.19 -40.89 -30.91
CA ARG A 553 -10.77 -42.26 -31.14
C ARG A 553 -10.83 -42.62 -32.64
N PHE A 554 -11.81 -42.16 -33.39
CA PHE A 554 -11.96 -42.39 -34.82
C PHE A 554 -10.81 -41.80 -35.69
N ARG A 555 -10.01 -40.90 -35.17
CA ARG A 555 -8.83 -40.33 -35.82
C ARG A 555 -7.56 -41.18 -35.63
N PHE A 556 -7.65 -42.27 -34.90
CA PHE A 556 -6.57 -43.25 -34.75
C PHE A 556 -6.92 -44.54 -35.53
N GLU A 557 -6.00 -44.99 -36.38
CA GLU A 557 -6.19 -46.23 -37.11
C GLU A 557 -6.15 -47.42 -36.19
N GLU A 558 -7.10 -48.35 -36.28
CA GLU A 558 -7.08 -49.63 -35.63
C GLU A 558 -6.36 -50.66 -36.54
N GLU A 559 -5.90 -51.79 -35.94
CA GLU A 559 -5.04 -52.75 -36.67
C GLU A 559 -5.67 -53.39 -37.88
N HIS A 560 -7.02 -53.42 -38.02
CA HIS A 560 -7.80 -53.98 -39.07
C HIS A 560 -8.72 -52.98 -39.84
N ASP A 561 -8.47 -51.67 -39.67
CA ASP A 561 -9.31 -50.66 -40.32
C ASP A 561 -8.93 -50.47 -41.79
N ASN A 562 -9.77 -51.02 -42.70
CA ASN A 562 -9.69 -50.85 -44.15
C ASN A 562 -10.58 -49.70 -44.67
N SER A 563 -11.19 -48.89 -43.82
CA SER A 563 -12.06 -47.80 -44.22
C SER A 563 -11.26 -46.60 -44.74
N ALA A 564 -11.45 -46.26 -46.00
CA ALA A 564 -10.96 -45.00 -46.57
C ALA A 564 -11.80 -43.82 -46.04
N GLN A 565 -11.61 -43.42 -44.82
CA GLN A 565 -12.22 -42.17 -44.30
C GLN A 565 -11.37 -40.97 -44.73
N TYR A 566 -12.02 -39.94 -45.27
CA TYR A 566 -11.43 -38.71 -45.78
C TYR A 566 -10.81 -37.79 -44.70
N GLU A 567 -10.88 -38.16 -43.42
CA GLU A 567 -10.31 -37.36 -42.34
C GLU A 567 -8.84 -37.66 -42.08
N ALA A 568 -8.03 -36.62 -41.81
CA ALA A 568 -6.63 -36.74 -41.53
C ALA A 568 -6.43 -37.50 -40.19
N LYS A 569 -5.82 -38.69 -40.27
CA LYS A 569 -5.50 -39.49 -39.09
C LYS A 569 -4.43 -38.80 -38.23
N TRP A 570 -4.58 -38.92 -36.89
CA TRP A 570 -3.65 -38.35 -35.92
C TRP A 570 -2.59 -39.36 -35.47
N GLY A 571 -2.84 -40.64 -35.68
CA GLY A 571 -1.99 -41.73 -35.29
C GLY A 571 -2.64 -43.08 -35.51
N PHE A 572 -2.20 -44.09 -34.77
CA PHE A 572 -2.74 -45.45 -34.80
C PHE A 572 -2.57 -46.16 -33.43
N TRP A 573 -3.49 -47.06 -33.11
CA TRP A 573 -3.36 -47.97 -31.98
C TRP A 573 -2.27 -49.04 -32.26
N LYS A 574 -1.31 -49.18 -31.35
CA LYS A 574 -0.27 -50.18 -31.43
C LYS A 574 -0.66 -51.45 -30.68
N SER A 575 -1.43 -51.32 -29.62
CA SER A 575 -2.07 -52.35 -28.81
C SER A 575 -3.29 -51.72 -28.10
N ASP A 576 -4.04 -52.52 -27.35
CA ASP A 576 -5.23 -52.04 -26.62
C ASP A 576 -4.90 -50.91 -25.61
N ASN A 577 -3.66 -50.91 -25.10
CA ASN A 577 -3.20 -49.93 -24.11
C ASN A 577 -2.07 -48.99 -24.61
N GLN A 578 -1.82 -48.95 -25.92
CA GLN A 578 -0.77 -48.10 -26.49
C GLN A 578 -1.21 -47.41 -27.77
N VAL A 579 -1.04 -46.12 -27.82
CA VAL A 579 -1.33 -45.32 -29.02
C VAL A 579 -0.08 -44.60 -29.53
N ALA A 580 0.14 -44.63 -30.83
CA ALA A 580 1.21 -43.90 -31.51
C ALA A 580 0.63 -42.62 -32.13
N ILE A 581 1.01 -41.49 -31.62
CA ILE A 581 0.52 -40.15 -32.04
C ILE A 581 1.59 -39.48 -32.92
N ILE A 582 1.22 -38.97 -34.08
CA ILE A 582 2.13 -38.22 -34.98
C ILE A 582 2.74 -37.05 -34.17
N GLY A 583 4.08 -36.92 -34.17
CA GLY A 583 4.80 -36.01 -33.30
C GLY A 583 4.39 -34.54 -33.37
N SER A 584 4.06 -34.04 -34.56
CA SER A 584 3.53 -32.66 -34.72
C SER A 584 2.13 -32.51 -34.15
N ARG A 585 1.32 -33.56 -34.25
CA ARG A 585 -0.05 -33.57 -33.71
C ARG A 585 -0.01 -33.63 -32.16
N PHE A 586 0.86 -34.49 -31.61
CA PHE A 586 1.10 -34.53 -30.17
C PHE A 586 1.49 -33.15 -29.63
N ASP A 587 2.47 -32.47 -30.26
CA ASP A 587 2.89 -31.13 -29.84
C ASP A 587 1.75 -30.11 -29.92
N GLN A 588 0.84 -30.26 -30.88
CA GLN A 588 -0.33 -29.39 -31.02
C GLN A 588 -1.33 -29.68 -29.90
N ILE A 589 -1.69 -30.93 -29.63
CA ILE A 589 -2.64 -31.33 -28.57
C ILE A 589 -2.15 -30.79 -27.23
N ILE A 590 -0.89 -31.04 -26.86
CA ILE A 590 -0.34 -30.60 -25.59
C ILE A 590 -0.32 -29.06 -25.48
N ARG A 591 -0.05 -28.36 -26.58
CA ARG A 591 -0.07 -26.90 -26.63
C ARG A 591 -1.47 -26.32 -26.53
N ASP A 592 -2.47 -26.97 -27.17
CA ASP A 592 -3.87 -26.58 -27.11
C ASP A 592 -4.40 -26.70 -25.65
N GLY A 593 -3.93 -27.71 -24.89
CA GLY A 593 -4.14 -27.84 -23.45
C GLY A 593 -3.30 -26.87 -22.58
N LYS A 594 -2.51 -25.98 -23.20
CA LYS A 594 -1.60 -25.02 -22.53
C LYS A 594 -0.47 -25.67 -21.72
N PHE A 595 -0.09 -26.90 -21.98
CA PHE A 595 1.00 -27.64 -21.33
C PHE A 595 2.31 -27.56 -22.12
N GLN A 596 3.43 -27.88 -21.43
CA GLN A 596 4.75 -27.89 -22.03
C GLN A 596 5.14 -29.31 -22.52
N ALA A 597 5.07 -29.56 -23.83
CA ALA A 597 5.34 -30.87 -24.41
C ALA A 597 6.70 -31.50 -24.03
N LYS A 598 7.75 -30.67 -23.85
CA LYS A 598 9.08 -31.17 -23.47
C LYS A 598 9.13 -31.66 -22.03
N ALA A 599 8.54 -30.91 -21.09
CA ALA A 599 8.45 -31.30 -19.69
C ALA A 599 7.60 -32.56 -19.54
N PHE A 600 6.43 -32.57 -20.14
CA PHE A 600 5.51 -33.71 -20.14
C PHE A 600 6.16 -35.00 -20.71
N LEU A 601 6.85 -34.92 -21.85
CA LEU A 601 7.58 -36.10 -22.39
C LEU A 601 8.68 -36.57 -21.45
N SER A 602 9.36 -35.69 -20.71
CA SER A 602 10.37 -36.07 -19.74
C SER A 602 9.75 -36.81 -18.54
N TRP A 603 8.59 -36.32 -18.07
CA TRP A 603 7.83 -36.96 -17.02
C TRP A 603 7.29 -38.35 -17.46
N CYS A 604 6.68 -38.43 -18.64
CA CYS A 604 6.22 -39.68 -19.22
C CYS A 604 7.36 -40.72 -19.32
N LYS A 605 8.54 -40.29 -19.72
CA LYS A 605 9.73 -41.15 -19.79
C LYS A 605 10.14 -41.65 -18.40
N LYS A 606 10.13 -40.81 -17.38
CA LYS A 606 10.47 -41.14 -16.00
C LYS A 606 9.51 -42.19 -15.40
N ASN A 607 8.24 -42.13 -15.82
CA ASN A 607 7.18 -43.04 -15.35
C ASN A 607 6.89 -44.20 -16.30
N ASP A 608 7.78 -44.50 -17.27
CA ASP A 608 7.67 -45.58 -18.24
C ASP A 608 6.37 -45.57 -19.06
N LEU A 609 5.80 -44.37 -19.30
CA LEU A 609 4.55 -44.19 -20.06
C LEU A 609 4.77 -44.05 -21.56
N ILE A 610 5.99 -43.83 -22.03
CA ILE A 610 6.34 -43.69 -23.44
C ILE A 610 7.45 -44.62 -23.85
N GLU A 611 7.35 -45.10 -25.11
CA GLU A 611 8.44 -45.80 -25.73
C GLU A 611 9.47 -44.84 -26.34
N CYS A 612 10.74 -44.97 -25.92
CA CYS A 612 11.83 -44.20 -26.50
C CYS A 612 12.54 -45.00 -27.61
N ASP A 613 13.29 -44.32 -28.49
CA ASP A 613 14.22 -44.94 -29.42
C ASP A 613 15.49 -45.46 -28.69
N GLU A 614 16.38 -46.13 -29.42
CA GLU A 614 17.67 -46.68 -28.88
C GLU A 614 18.57 -45.62 -28.24
N ARG A 615 18.35 -44.34 -28.57
CA ARG A 615 19.06 -43.16 -28.02
C ARG A 615 18.33 -42.54 -26.84
N GLY A 616 17.19 -43.12 -26.45
CA GLY A 616 16.33 -42.59 -25.38
C GLY A 616 15.51 -41.38 -25.77
N THR A 617 15.27 -41.15 -27.08
CA THR A 617 14.47 -40.00 -27.58
C THR A 617 12.99 -40.38 -27.52
N PRO A 618 12.12 -39.50 -26.91
CA PRO A 618 10.68 -39.78 -26.77
C PRO A 618 9.90 -39.83 -28.10
N LYS A 619 10.38 -39.16 -29.15
CA LYS A 619 9.77 -39.18 -30.48
C LYS A 619 10.54 -40.16 -31.37
N LYS A 620 10.07 -41.37 -31.45
CA LYS A 620 10.70 -42.39 -32.26
C LYS A 620 10.18 -42.44 -33.69
N VAL A 621 10.98 -43.02 -34.59
CA VAL A 621 10.58 -43.26 -35.98
C VAL A 621 9.72 -44.52 -36.00
N VAL A 622 8.50 -44.41 -36.52
CA VAL A 622 7.58 -45.56 -36.73
C VAL A 622 7.28 -45.70 -38.23
N LYS A 623 7.03 -46.95 -38.62
CA LYS A 623 6.64 -47.30 -40.03
C LYS A 623 5.25 -47.89 -40.01
N ARG A 624 4.32 -47.30 -40.80
CA ARG A 624 2.94 -47.79 -40.95
C ARG A 624 2.51 -47.61 -42.41
N ASN A 625 1.87 -48.61 -42.98
CA ASN A 625 1.37 -48.61 -44.37
C ASN A 625 2.39 -48.08 -45.41
N GLY A 626 3.68 -48.53 -45.28
CA GLY A 626 4.75 -48.11 -46.18
C GLY A 626 5.30 -46.68 -45.96
N LYS A 627 4.70 -45.88 -45.04
CA LYS A 627 5.14 -44.53 -44.70
C LYS A 627 5.91 -44.50 -43.40
N THR A 628 6.94 -43.68 -43.34
CA THR A 628 7.78 -43.50 -42.15
C THR A 628 7.57 -42.08 -41.60
N PHE A 629 7.30 -41.97 -40.31
CA PHE A 629 7.14 -40.68 -39.62
C PHE A 629 7.59 -40.78 -38.15
N ARG A 630 7.79 -39.63 -37.51
CA ARG A 630 8.08 -39.56 -36.06
C ARG A 630 6.79 -39.54 -35.27
N ALA A 631 6.71 -40.38 -34.24
CA ALA A 631 5.56 -40.48 -33.34
C ALA A 631 6.00 -40.56 -31.89
N VAL A 632 5.12 -40.13 -31.00
CA VAL A 632 5.14 -40.43 -29.58
C VAL A 632 4.28 -41.67 -29.39
N VAL A 633 4.82 -42.74 -28.83
CA VAL A 633 4.09 -43.93 -28.45
C VAL A 633 3.87 -43.92 -26.96
N ILE A 634 2.63 -43.71 -26.54
CA ILE A 634 2.24 -43.50 -25.15
C ILE A 634 1.29 -44.61 -24.69
N ARG A 635 1.44 -45.03 -23.44
CA ARG A 635 0.53 -45.94 -22.75
C ARG A 635 -0.72 -45.21 -22.33
N THR A 636 -1.87 -45.87 -22.40
CA THR A 636 -3.18 -45.33 -22.05
C THR A 636 -3.78 -45.93 -20.78
N ASP A 637 -3.01 -46.80 -20.10
CA ASP A 637 -3.42 -47.58 -18.93
C ASP A 637 -2.78 -47.07 -17.63
N TYR A 638 -2.33 -45.83 -17.58
CA TYR A 638 -1.85 -45.17 -16.39
C TYR A 638 -3.04 -44.57 -15.65
N TYR A 639 -3.56 -45.30 -14.67
CA TYR A 639 -4.52 -44.80 -13.70
C TYR A 639 -3.85 -44.68 -12.35
N THR A 640 -4.12 -43.61 -11.62
CA THR A 640 -3.80 -43.56 -10.19
C THR A 640 -4.75 -44.48 -9.44
N PRO A 641 -4.30 -45.16 -8.37
CA PRO A 641 -5.11 -46.14 -7.65
C PRO A 641 -6.45 -45.63 -7.11
N ASP A 642 -6.65 -44.33 -7.04
CA ASP A 642 -7.84 -43.69 -6.44
C ASP A 642 -8.99 -43.44 -7.43
N GLU A 643 -8.83 -43.75 -8.73
CA GLU A 643 -9.84 -43.39 -9.78
C GLU A 643 -10.62 -44.61 -10.32
N ILE A 644 -10.48 -45.80 -9.74
CA ILE A 644 -11.29 -46.93 -10.13
C ILE A 644 -12.58 -47.01 -9.29
N GLU A 645 -13.55 -46.15 -9.58
CA GLU A 645 -14.95 -46.50 -9.30
C GLU A 645 -15.35 -47.60 -10.27
N ASP A 646 -15.62 -48.81 -9.72
CA ASP A 646 -16.16 -49.95 -10.48
C ASP A 646 -17.49 -49.55 -11.11
N THR A 647 -17.50 -49.21 -12.42
CA THR A 647 -18.71 -48.92 -13.18
C THR A 647 -19.33 -50.19 -13.79
N ASP A 648 -19.20 -51.35 -13.11
CA ASP A 648 -19.87 -52.58 -13.54
C ASP A 648 -21.40 -52.61 -13.30
N GLU A 649 -22.01 -51.50 -12.87
CA GLU A 649 -23.48 -51.35 -12.79
C GLU A 649 -24.13 -50.69 -14.03
N MET A 650 -23.65 -50.93 -15.23
CA MET A 650 -24.30 -50.43 -16.46
C MET A 650 -24.87 -51.52 -17.35
N ASP A 651 -25.54 -52.55 -16.79
CA ASP A 651 -26.27 -53.52 -17.59
C ASP A 651 -27.82 -53.32 -17.59
N ASP A 652 -28.36 -52.26 -16.98
CA ASP A 652 -29.81 -52.04 -16.83
C ASP A 652 -30.42 -51.01 -17.84
N PHE A 653 -29.69 -50.50 -18.83
CA PHE A 653 -30.20 -49.58 -19.84
C PHE A 653 -30.69 -50.23 -21.15
N LYS A 654 -31.13 -51.51 -21.09
CA LYS A 654 -31.69 -52.19 -22.27
C LYS A 654 -33.20 -52.11 -22.42
N GLN A 655 -33.89 -51.20 -21.77
CA GLN A 655 -35.33 -50.99 -22.04
C GLN A 655 -35.75 -49.52 -21.93
N LEU A 656 -35.52 -48.74 -22.95
CA LEU A 656 -36.35 -47.54 -23.25
C LEU A 656 -37.01 -47.75 -24.62
N PRO A 657 -38.34 -47.79 -24.70
CA PRO A 657 -39.06 -47.85 -25.94
C PRO A 657 -39.14 -46.48 -26.58
N PHE A 658 -38.39 -46.26 -27.66
CA PHE A 658 -38.73 -45.18 -28.57
C PHE A 658 -39.79 -45.65 -29.55
N ARG A 659 -40.94 -45.01 -29.50
CA ARG A 659 -41.86 -44.78 -30.62
C ARG A 659 -41.96 -43.30 -30.90
#